data_cc592bab44ff55cbb231da740cfd8fff
#
_entry.id   cc592bab44ff55cbb231da740cfd8fff
#
_cell.length_a   1.000
_cell.length_b   1.000
_cell.length_c   1.000
_cell.angle_alpha   90.00
_cell.angle_beta   90.00
_cell.angle_gamma   90.00
#
_symmetry.space_group_name_H-M   'P 1'
#
loop_
_entity.id
_entity.type
_entity.pdbx_description
1 polymer ?
#
loop_
_entity_poly.entity_id
_entity_poly.type
_entity_poly.pdbx_seq_one_letter_code
_entity_poly.pdbx_strand_id
1 'polypeptide(L)'
;MNAYGQTTMFDKDSLMNRFVSQLGLFPQEKVYLHIDKGTYIPGDTLWFRAYVVDATLHRPVSNKYIYVELVNPLDSIVSQAMIRFEDEMYQGYLPLSRELVDGNYTLRAYTRYMLNNVPECIFRRPVRIVTGSWNKINMKSISLGADNKPLALSFTSGDKPIQLHQADVLVKDRRYVPLELSTQKDGFTIRWGEDDWNRNTSWLLSMRDLDGNKYSCFLPVSTRNEDYKVTFYPEGGYLLNGQSCRVAYKVLGHTGSAVNASLDIVDELGQVILSTRTFHEGMGTFIFTPEMNKKYVAKCMDDFGHSKKFELPDINAKAFHGLRVDVQRDNFKVSLLSVLDASSEPLYLLAHVRGIVLFSEEWKEPQKRYLLPKEYFPAGVVQFLLLNKEGRILSERLAFSDTYGSTKCNVTVGGLLTKKRERISVETNLLDSNQQPLKGIYSVSVVDSKFSSVDSCYNILSHLLLTSELKGNIYSPGFYFKKGNPAARNSLDLLLLTQGWRRYDLPEIMKGKYTTPVLEKHSEMAIRGRTLASSALLSKSDNEHLVSLIGTGKIRNFNRVIPTDKNGYFCFDSIEYADGNGFYIEAIQLKAKKTEKIELFDRKYLKGGDLYPQYSLENDMFQRVQVEDMEIMTRLDNFHFLLQDVIVKAPIWGSRNYRSFTGKDVVRYKDMRSLLKSQGLTISTMTENTEVIYDRTLSADEEDRDKITVVDRDMFSALEGSTSLVEDMIYYNDQRILLFVDDNYCKPDILVNWITPGDIEHMSLVRDVDRDKANDLLQGTLKWSEMYYMNKNYDLCYAYCHIPRSRSKIAILNVTTKNGFDSRCLGWWSEYYMNIQQDNKRKTTFYPLGYQLPVEFYSPEYDTAAKKDNEIPDLRTTLYWNPTLVIDERGSATFSFYTSDQPGSYYIIIEGISDKGDLVHVVKPLIY
;
A
#
# COMPACT_ATOMS: atom_id res chain seq x y z
N MET A 1 -8.70 10.99 -59.84
CA MET A 1 -9.06 12.03 -58.84
C MET A 1 -8.03 11.99 -57.73
N ASN A 2 -7.10 12.96 -57.77
CA ASN A 2 -6.01 13.05 -56.80
C ASN A 2 -6.57 13.60 -55.49
N ALA A 3 -6.55 12.80 -54.44
CA ALA A 3 -6.73 13.27 -53.05
C ALA A 3 -5.42 13.94 -52.62
N TYR A 4 -5.31 15.25 -52.86
CA TYR A 4 -4.32 16.08 -52.16
C TYR A 4 -4.68 16.08 -50.66
N GLY A 5 -3.90 15.37 -49.89
CA GLY A 5 -3.91 15.53 -48.45
C GLY A 5 -3.60 16.99 -48.12
N GLN A 6 -4.58 17.70 -47.57
CA GLN A 6 -4.35 18.99 -46.91
C GLN A 6 -3.36 18.76 -45.79
N THR A 7 -2.13 19.16 -45.96
CA THR A 7 -1.17 19.42 -44.89
C THR A 7 -1.77 20.53 -44.03
N THR A 8 -2.47 20.16 -42.97
CA THR A 8 -2.95 21.11 -41.96
C THR A 8 -1.72 21.83 -41.39
N MET A 9 -1.58 23.13 -41.72
CA MET A 9 -0.58 24.00 -41.06
C MET A 9 -0.70 23.85 -39.58
N PHE A 10 0.45 23.83 -38.87
CA PHE A 10 0.52 23.82 -37.41
C PHE A 10 -0.32 24.98 -36.87
N ASP A 11 -1.37 24.62 -36.16
CA ASP A 11 -2.22 25.56 -35.46
C ASP A 11 -1.95 25.42 -33.96
N LYS A 12 -1.53 26.48 -33.31
CA LYS A 12 -1.21 26.57 -31.88
C LYS A 12 -2.39 26.12 -31.04
N ASP A 13 -3.60 26.54 -31.39
CA ASP A 13 -4.81 26.23 -30.65
C ASP A 13 -5.17 24.74 -30.78
N SER A 14 -4.99 24.17 -31.97
CA SER A 14 -5.15 22.72 -32.19
C SER A 14 -4.20 21.89 -31.36
N LEU A 15 -2.94 22.32 -31.18
CA LEU A 15 -1.98 21.61 -30.37
C LEU A 15 -2.33 21.65 -28.86
N MET A 16 -2.65 22.85 -28.37
CA MET A 16 -3.11 23.00 -26.96
C MET A 16 -4.35 22.14 -26.72
N ASN A 17 -5.30 22.12 -27.65
CA ASN A 17 -6.49 21.30 -27.56
C ASN A 17 -6.19 19.77 -27.47
N ARG A 18 -5.12 19.30 -28.13
CA ARG A 18 -4.70 17.89 -28.02
C ARG A 18 -4.24 17.53 -26.62
N PHE A 19 -3.47 18.40 -25.96
CA PHE A 19 -3.09 18.20 -24.55
C PHE A 19 -4.32 18.22 -23.64
N VAL A 20 -5.18 19.21 -23.80
CA VAL A 20 -6.42 19.31 -23.02
C VAL A 20 -7.30 18.07 -23.21
N SER A 21 -7.43 17.58 -24.46
CA SER A 21 -8.19 16.38 -24.77
C SER A 21 -7.60 15.14 -24.06
N GLN A 22 -6.28 14.95 -24.10
CA GLN A 22 -5.64 13.83 -23.40
C GLN A 22 -5.84 13.91 -21.88
N LEU A 23 -5.67 15.09 -21.29
CA LEU A 23 -5.88 15.31 -19.86
C LEU A 23 -7.33 15.05 -19.45
N GLY A 24 -8.30 15.42 -20.30
CA GLY A 24 -9.72 15.18 -20.07
C GLY A 24 -10.12 13.71 -20.24
N LEU A 25 -9.56 13.01 -21.22
CA LEU A 25 -9.85 11.60 -21.48
C LEU A 25 -9.21 10.67 -20.45
N PHE A 26 -8.02 10.99 -19.97
CA PHE A 26 -7.31 10.19 -18.98
C PHE A 26 -6.70 11.09 -17.88
N PRO A 27 -7.52 11.62 -16.95
CA PRO A 27 -7.04 12.41 -15.82
C PRO A 27 -6.30 11.50 -14.83
N GLN A 28 -4.99 11.46 -14.89
CA GLN A 28 -4.14 10.62 -14.03
C GLN A 28 -4.13 11.11 -12.58
N GLU A 29 -3.79 10.19 -11.67
CA GLU A 29 -3.72 10.40 -10.23
C GLU A 29 -2.31 10.12 -9.71
N LYS A 30 -2.02 10.65 -8.52
CA LYS A 30 -0.83 10.34 -7.72
C LYS A 30 -1.24 9.99 -6.31
N VAL A 31 -0.56 9.02 -5.73
CA VAL A 31 -0.67 8.67 -4.30
C VAL A 31 0.67 8.93 -3.64
N TYR A 32 0.65 9.53 -2.47
CA TYR A 32 1.80 9.66 -1.58
C TYR A 32 1.43 9.14 -0.19
N LEU A 33 2.33 8.40 0.46
CA LEU A 33 2.17 7.96 1.84
C LEU A 33 3.17 8.67 2.76
N HIS A 34 2.66 9.42 3.74
CA HIS A 34 3.42 9.76 4.94
C HIS A 34 3.33 8.59 5.90
N ILE A 35 4.46 8.03 6.32
CA ILE A 35 4.57 6.93 7.30
C ILE A 35 5.20 7.44 8.59
N ASP A 36 4.88 6.77 9.70
CA ASP A 36 5.35 7.21 11.02
C ASP A 36 6.88 7.18 11.17
N LYS A 37 7.57 6.20 10.57
CA LYS A 37 9.05 6.06 10.57
C LYS A 37 9.53 5.28 9.35
N GLY A 38 10.84 5.24 9.10
CA GLY A 38 11.43 4.50 7.96
C GLY A 38 11.97 3.11 8.30
N THR A 39 12.24 2.85 9.59
CA THR A 39 12.82 1.59 10.08
C THR A 39 11.92 0.95 11.13
N TYR A 40 11.68 -0.34 10.99
CA TYR A 40 10.78 -1.12 11.84
C TYR A 40 11.47 -2.40 12.31
N ILE A 41 10.92 -2.96 13.38
CA ILE A 41 11.24 -4.31 13.84
C ILE A 41 10.06 -5.26 13.53
N PRO A 42 10.30 -6.58 13.41
CA PRO A 42 9.22 -7.55 13.30
C PRO A 42 8.25 -7.45 14.48
N GLY A 43 6.94 -7.43 14.20
CA GLY A 43 5.90 -7.24 15.22
C GLY A 43 5.45 -5.78 15.41
N ASP A 44 6.15 -4.81 14.84
CA ASP A 44 5.70 -3.41 14.82
C ASP A 44 4.44 -3.22 13.96
N THR A 45 3.87 -2.04 14.07
CA THR A 45 2.82 -1.55 13.17
C THR A 45 3.33 -0.34 12.40
N LEU A 46 3.25 -0.39 11.08
CA LEU A 46 3.54 0.74 10.20
C LEU A 46 2.27 1.57 10.06
N TRP A 47 2.29 2.80 10.58
CA TRP A 47 1.19 3.75 10.50
C TRP A 47 1.38 4.68 9.31
N PHE A 48 0.28 5.04 8.64
CA PHE A 48 0.37 5.95 7.50
C PHE A 48 -0.88 6.78 7.28
N ARG A 49 -0.67 7.92 6.62
CA ARG A 49 -1.71 8.71 5.96
C ARG A 49 -1.39 8.79 4.48
N ALA A 50 -2.40 8.57 3.63
CA ALA A 50 -2.23 8.72 2.19
C ALA A 50 -2.83 10.04 1.69
N TYR A 51 -2.12 10.68 0.79
CA TYR A 51 -2.53 11.85 0.03
C TYR A 51 -2.74 11.42 -1.42
N VAL A 52 -3.99 11.49 -1.89
CA VAL A 52 -4.37 11.20 -3.26
C VAL A 52 -4.69 12.49 -3.97
N VAL A 53 -4.01 12.77 -5.06
CA VAL A 53 -4.15 14.02 -5.80
C VAL A 53 -4.28 13.78 -7.30
N ASP A 54 -4.92 14.71 -8.02
CA ASP A 54 -4.81 14.74 -9.47
C ASP A 54 -3.36 15.03 -9.88
N ALA A 55 -2.94 14.43 -10.96
CA ALA A 55 -1.55 14.49 -11.38
C ALA A 55 -1.15 15.86 -11.98
N THR A 56 -2.11 16.69 -12.33
CA THR A 56 -1.89 17.97 -13.03
C THR A 56 -1.69 19.14 -12.07
N LEU A 57 -2.65 19.37 -11.18
CA LEU A 57 -2.68 20.51 -10.26
C LEU A 57 -2.38 20.12 -8.81
N HIS A 58 -2.25 18.83 -8.53
CA HIS A 58 -2.07 18.27 -7.18
C HIS A 58 -3.24 18.59 -6.21
N ARG A 59 -4.44 18.75 -6.76
CA ARG A 59 -5.65 18.92 -5.94
C ARG A 59 -6.06 17.57 -5.36
N PRO A 60 -6.50 17.52 -4.10
CA PRO A 60 -7.03 16.28 -3.51
C PRO A 60 -8.12 15.66 -4.37
N VAL A 61 -8.08 14.35 -4.53
CA VAL A 61 -9.06 13.54 -5.26
C VAL A 61 -9.55 12.45 -4.33
N SER A 62 -10.87 12.27 -4.27
CA SER A 62 -11.48 11.18 -3.52
C SER A 62 -11.76 9.98 -4.43
N ASN A 63 -11.14 8.86 -4.13
CA ASN A 63 -11.51 7.54 -4.63
C ASN A 63 -12.14 6.75 -3.48
N LYS A 64 -12.97 5.77 -3.79
CA LYS A 64 -13.59 4.96 -2.73
C LYS A 64 -12.54 4.22 -1.90
N TYR A 65 -11.49 3.70 -2.56
CA TYR A 65 -10.43 2.89 -1.93
C TYR A 65 -9.06 3.17 -2.51
N ILE A 66 -8.03 3.02 -1.65
CA ILE A 66 -6.64 2.86 -2.04
C ILE A 66 -6.12 1.51 -1.54
N TYR A 67 -5.09 1.00 -2.19
CA TYR A 67 -4.39 -0.24 -1.81
C TYR A 67 -3.00 0.11 -1.34
N VAL A 68 -2.61 -0.47 -0.21
CA VAL A 68 -1.28 -0.30 0.39
C VAL A 68 -0.70 -1.68 0.65
N GLU A 69 0.51 -1.93 0.18
CA GLU A 69 1.14 -3.25 0.25
C GLU A 69 2.60 -3.12 0.64
N LEU A 70 3.06 -4.01 1.52
CA LEU A 70 4.46 -4.20 1.84
C LEU A 70 4.97 -5.46 1.14
N VAL A 71 6.00 -5.28 0.31
CA VAL A 71 6.55 -6.33 -0.55
C VAL A 71 7.98 -6.63 -0.12
N ASN A 72 8.31 -7.91 0.03
CA ASN A 72 9.66 -8.32 0.38
C ASN A 72 10.59 -8.33 -0.85
N PRO A 73 11.92 -8.46 -0.64
CA PRO A 73 12.90 -8.54 -1.73
C PRO A 73 12.72 -9.69 -2.74
N LEU A 74 11.90 -10.68 -2.44
CA LEU A 74 11.53 -11.76 -3.38
C LEU A 74 10.18 -11.49 -4.08
N ASP A 75 9.72 -10.24 -4.12
CA ASP A 75 8.45 -9.79 -4.73
C ASP A 75 7.19 -10.46 -4.15
N SER A 76 7.24 -10.92 -2.90
CA SER A 76 6.07 -11.44 -2.21
C SER A 76 5.44 -10.36 -1.34
N ILE A 77 4.12 -10.21 -1.41
CA ILE A 77 3.36 -9.34 -0.51
C ILE A 77 3.37 -9.98 0.88
N VAL A 78 3.85 -9.25 1.88
CA VAL A 78 3.94 -9.73 3.27
C VAL A 78 2.93 -9.08 4.21
N SER A 79 2.42 -7.91 3.82
CA SER A 79 1.31 -7.22 4.49
C SER A 79 0.58 -6.35 3.47
N GLN A 80 -0.74 -6.25 3.59
CA GLN A 80 -1.56 -5.45 2.68
C GLN A 80 -2.77 -4.89 3.39
N ALA A 81 -3.25 -3.74 2.93
CA ALA A 81 -4.48 -3.12 3.41
C ALA A 81 -5.21 -2.42 2.26
N MET A 82 -6.54 -2.45 2.30
CA MET A 82 -7.40 -1.63 1.47
C MET A 82 -8.02 -0.56 2.36
N ILE A 83 -7.78 0.70 2.06
CA ILE A 83 -8.21 1.83 2.87
C ILE A 83 -9.36 2.53 2.18
N ARG A 84 -10.46 2.71 2.92
CA ARG A 84 -11.63 3.46 2.47
C ARG A 84 -11.42 4.96 2.71
N PHE A 85 -11.94 5.79 1.81
CA PHE A 85 -11.99 7.23 2.01
C PHE A 85 -13.07 7.55 3.05
N GLU A 86 -12.66 8.05 4.21
CA GLU A 86 -13.53 8.44 5.31
C GLU A 86 -13.04 9.76 5.90
N ASP A 87 -13.95 10.61 6.36
CA ASP A 87 -13.64 11.90 6.98
C ASP A 87 -12.65 12.73 6.15
N GLU A 88 -12.86 12.75 4.82
CA GLU A 88 -12.04 13.47 3.84
C GLU A 88 -10.57 13.03 3.76
N MET A 89 -10.25 11.79 4.18
CA MET A 89 -8.89 11.28 4.19
C MET A 89 -8.77 9.77 4.00
N TYR A 90 -7.53 9.31 3.81
CA TYR A 90 -7.15 7.92 3.88
C TYR A 90 -6.12 7.76 5.00
N GLN A 91 -6.46 7.04 6.03
CA GLN A 91 -5.56 6.70 7.12
C GLN A 91 -5.61 5.19 7.39
N GLY A 92 -4.50 4.63 7.77
CA GLY A 92 -4.44 3.21 8.04
C GLY A 92 -3.12 2.75 8.64
N TYR A 93 -2.99 1.45 8.73
CA TYR A 93 -1.82 0.81 9.29
C TYR A 93 -1.55 -0.53 8.60
N LEU A 94 -0.30 -0.99 8.64
CA LEU A 94 0.09 -2.34 8.25
C LEU A 94 0.69 -3.04 9.46
N PRO A 95 0.06 -4.11 9.97
CA PRO A 95 0.69 -4.96 10.98
C PRO A 95 1.87 -5.70 10.34
N LEU A 96 3.01 -5.67 11.00
CA LEU A 96 4.23 -6.33 10.57
C LEU A 96 4.36 -7.67 11.30
N SER A 97 4.33 -8.78 10.55
CA SER A 97 4.48 -10.11 11.15
C SER A 97 5.78 -10.22 11.93
N ARG A 98 5.75 -10.94 13.05
CA ARG A 98 6.95 -11.31 13.83
C ARG A 98 7.92 -12.21 13.08
N GLU A 99 7.47 -12.83 12.00
CA GLU A 99 8.28 -13.70 11.15
C GLU A 99 9.04 -12.94 10.05
N LEU A 100 8.86 -11.60 9.97
CA LEU A 100 9.61 -10.81 9.01
C LEU A 100 11.10 -10.88 9.32
N VAL A 101 11.87 -11.00 8.27
CA VAL A 101 13.32 -11.12 8.34
C VAL A 101 14.01 -9.80 8.03
N ASP A 102 15.28 -9.67 8.42
CA ASP A 102 16.09 -8.50 8.13
C ASP A 102 16.18 -8.22 6.63
N GLY A 103 15.97 -6.97 6.22
CA GLY A 103 16.06 -6.58 4.81
C GLY A 103 15.38 -5.27 4.45
N ASN A 104 15.51 -4.89 3.18
CA ASN A 104 14.89 -3.72 2.61
C ASN A 104 13.62 -4.17 1.86
N TYR A 105 12.47 -3.78 2.37
CA TYR A 105 11.16 -4.03 1.80
C TYR A 105 10.71 -2.83 0.96
N THR A 106 9.75 -3.04 0.08
CA THR A 106 9.14 -1.97 -0.70
C THR A 106 7.70 -1.76 -0.26
N LEU A 107 7.41 -0.58 0.27
CA LEU A 107 6.05 -0.10 0.49
C LEU A 107 5.54 0.48 -0.83
N ARG A 108 4.38 0.01 -1.30
CA ARG A 108 3.72 0.54 -2.50
C ARG A 108 2.28 0.90 -2.23
N ALA A 109 1.79 1.95 -2.90
CA ALA A 109 0.40 2.38 -2.78
C ALA A 109 -0.14 2.86 -4.13
N TYR A 110 -1.42 2.58 -4.37
CA TYR A 110 -2.10 2.92 -5.62
C TYR A 110 -3.62 2.91 -5.47
N THR A 111 -4.29 3.63 -6.37
CA THR A 111 -5.72 3.45 -6.63
C THR A 111 -5.91 2.41 -7.73
N ARG A 112 -7.08 1.80 -7.81
CA ARG A 112 -7.37 0.90 -8.94
C ARG A 112 -7.23 1.61 -10.29
N TYR A 113 -7.58 2.88 -10.36
CA TYR A 113 -7.47 3.68 -11.57
C TYR A 113 -6.03 3.85 -12.07
N MET A 114 -5.07 3.94 -11.13
CA MET A 114 -3.63 4.03 -11.46
C MET A 114 -3.10 2.77 -12.16
N LEU A 115 -3.79 1.62 -12.03
CA LEU A 115 -3.42 0.39 -12.75
C LEU A 115 -3.58 0.48 -14.26
N ASN A 116 -4.22 1.52 -14.79
CA ASN A 116 -4.23 1.82 -16.22
C ASN A 116 -2.86 2.22 -16.79
N ASN A 117 -1.91 2.60 -15.92
CA ASN A 117 -0.57 3.06 -16.31
C ASN A 117 0.51 2.44 -15.39
N VAL A 118 0.58 1.11 -15.38
CA VAL A 118 1.57 0.31 -14.64
C VAL A 118 2.78 0.08 -15.55
N PRO A 119 4.00 0.06 -14.99
CA PRO A 119 4.38 0.19 -13.57
C PRO A 119 4.65 1.62 -13.11
N GLU A 120 4.55 2.61 -13.99
CA GLU A 120 5.16 3.92 -13.79
C GLU A 120 4.47 4.81 -12.74
N CYS A 121 3.14 4.69 -12.59
CA CYS A 121 2.37 5.64 -11.77
C CYS A 121 2.22 5.25 -10.30
N ILE A 122 2.74 4.11 -9.87
CA ILE A 122 2.56 3.61 -8.51
C ILE A 122 3.53 4.27 -7.54
N PHE A 123 3.03 4.67 -6.38
CA PHE A 123 3.89 5.09 -5.27
C PHE A 123 4.74 3.93 -4.79
N ARG A 124 6.04 4.20 -4.56
CA ARG A 124 6.98 3.25 -3.97
C ARG A 124 7.94 3.96 -3.05
N ARG A 125 8.24 3.30 -1.94
CA ARG A 125 9.19 3.76 -0.94
C ARG A 125 9.87 2.55 -0.30
N PRO A 126 11.19 2.55 -0.09
CA PRO A 126 11.86 1.53 0.70
C PRO A 126 11.48 1.65 2.19
N VAL A 127 11.36 0.50 2.84
CA VAL A 127 11.12 0.36 4.28
C VAL A 127 12.15 -0.64 4.81
N ARG A 128 12.89 -0.27 5.84
CA ARG A 128 13.90 -1.14 6.46
C ARG A 128 13.27 -1.97 7.58
N ILE A 129 13.38 -3.28 7.52
CA ILE A 129 13.10 -4.19 8.64
C ILE A 129 14.43 -4.63 9.23
N VAL A 130 14.59 -4.48 10.55
CA VAL A 130 15.82 -4.81 11.28
C VAL A 130 15.52 -5.83 12.35
N THR A 131 16.32 -6.90 12.40
CA THR A 131 16.24 -7.92 13.45
C THR A 131 17.47 -7.89 14.33
N GLY A 132 17.28 -8.02 15.65
CA GLY A 132 18.37 -8.02 16.62
C GLY A 132 19.40 -9.14 16.40
N SER A 133 18.96 -10.27 15.87
CA SER A 133 19.81 -11.42 15.61
C SER A 133 20.79 -11.19 14.44
N TRP A 134 20.31 -10.60 13.33
CA TRP A 134 21.14 -10.39 12.14
C TRP A 134 22.14 -9.25 12.30
N ASN A 135 21.80 -8.20 13.01
CA ASN A 135 22.66 -7.02 13.15
C ASN A 135 23.96 -7.31 13.91
N LYS A 136 24.03 -8.42 14.68
CA LYS A 136 25.24 -8.90 15.35
C LYS A 136 26.20 -9.66 14.43
N ILE A 137 25.79 -9.90 13.17
CA ILE A 137 26.53 -10.72 12.23
C ILE A 137 27.28 -9.84 11.25
N ASN A 138 28.61 -10.08 11.15
CA ASN A 138 29.42 -9.55 10.09
C ASN A 138 29.57 -10.62 9.01
N MET A 139 29.16 -10.29 7.79
CA MET A 139 29.32 -11.13 6.62
C MET A 139 30.59 -10.72 5.85
N LYS A 140 31.41 -11.69 5.51
CA LYS A 140 32.58 -11.50 4.68
C LYS A 140 32.47 -12.36 3.42
N SER A 141 32.54 -11.71 2.26
CA SER A 141 32.65 -12.40 0.97
C SER A 141 34.13 -12.73 0.71
N ILE A 142 34.44 -14.00 0.45
CA ILE A 142 35.82 -14.46 0.33
C ILE A 142 36.31 -14.55 -1.13
N SER A 143 35.40 -14.73 -2.10
CA SER A 143 35.77 -14.60 -3.51
C SER A 143 34.55 -14.39 -4.40
N LEU A 144 34.63 -13.41 -5.25
CA LEU A 144 33.82 -13.23 -6.43
C LEU A 144 34.67 -13.63 -7.63
N GLY A 145 34.52 -14.84 -8.15
CA GLY A 145 35.24 -15.24 -9.34
C GLY A 145 34.61 -14.71 -10.59
N ALA A 146 35.36 -14.05 -11.44
CA ALA A 146 35.02 -13.94 -12.84
C ALA A 146 34.92 -15.36 -13.42
N ASP A 147 33.91 -15.59 -14.27
CA ASP A 147 33.68 -16.82 -15.01
C ASP A 147 33.47 -18.10 -14.14
N ASN A 148 32.23 -18.38 -13.80
CA ASN A 148 31.75 -19.63 -13.18
C ASN A 148 32.43 -20.07 -11.85
N LYS A 149 33.02 -19.18 -11.11
CA LYS A 149 33.59 -19.51 -9.79
C LYS A 149 32.54 -19.45 -8.67
N PRO A 150 32.60 -20.36 -7.70
CA PRO A 150 31.68 -20.39 -6.58
C PRO A 150 31.82 -19.14 -5.72
N LEU A 151 30.69 -18.59 -5.26
CA LEU A 151 30.65 -17.54 -4.25
C LEU A 151 30.83 -18.18 -2.87
N ALA A 152 31.86 -17.80 -2.13
CA ALA A 152 32.06 -18.21 -0.75
C ALA A 152 31.73 -17.08 0.21
N LEU A 153 30.91 -17.36 1.22
CA LEU A 153 30.49 -16.45 2.27
C LEU A 153 30.89 -17.01 3.63
N SER A 154 31.45 -16.17 4.49
CA SER A 154 31.76 -16.50 5.89
C SER A 154 31.11 -15.48 6.83
N PHE A 155 30.85 -15.90 8.08
CA PHE A 155 30.08 -15.12 9.05
C PHE A 155 30.80 -15.07 10.39
N THR A 156 30.83 -13.87 10.99
CA THR A 156 31.39 -13.67 12.34
C THR A 156 30.38 -12.90 13.21
N SER A 157 30.42 -13.15 14.52
CA SER A 157 29.76 -12.33 15.53
C SER A 157 30.88 -11.64 16.35
N GLY A 158 31.01 -10.31 16.16
CA GLY A 158 32.23 -9.63 16.53
C GLY A 158 33.43 -10.22 15.79
N ASP A 159 34.46 -10.64 16.53
CA ASP A 159 35.69 -11.28 15.97
C ASP A 159 35.61 -12.82 15.94
N LYS A 160 34.53 -13.42 16.40
CA LYS A 160 34.41 -14.89 16.49
C LYS A 160 33.66 -15.45 15.28
N PRO A 161 34.20 -16.48 14.59
CA PRO A 161 33.46 -17.16 13.51
C PRO A 161 32.20 -17.82 14.05
N ILE A 162 31.09 -17.72 13.27
CA ILE A 162 29.86 -18.41 13.57
C ILE A 162 29.95 -19.81 12.99
N GLN A 163 29.81 -20.84 13.84
CA GLN A 163 29.82 -22.22 13.42
C GLN A 163 28.45 -22.67 12.92
N LEU A 164 28.30 -22.90 11.64
CA LEU A 164 27.03 -23.23 10.99
C LEU A 164 26.71 -24.73 11.11
N HIS A 165 25.49 -25.05 11.53
CA HIS A 165 24.89 -26.38 11.43
C HIS A 165 24.19 -26.56 10.09
N GLN A 166 23.44 -25.52 9.65
CA GLN A 166 22.64 -25.52 8.43
C GLN A 166 22.62 -24.13 7.81
N ALA A 167 22.59 -24.07 6.49
CA ALA A 167 22.33 -22.87 5.73
C ALA A 167 21.47 -23.20 4.50
N ASP A 168 20.53 -22.32 4.18
CA ASP A 168 19.63 -22.43 3.03
C ASP A 168 19.49 -21.06 2.35
N VAL A 169 19.48 -21.05 1.02
CA VAL A 169 19.21 -19.85 0.21
C VAL A 169 18.00 -20.09 -0.67
N LEU A 170 17.01 -19.21 -0.54
CA LEU A 170 15.80 -19.18 -1.36
C LEU A 170 15.86 -17.98 -2.30
N VAL A 171 15.51 -18.19 -3.55
CA VAL A 171 15.46 -17.16 -4.61
C VAL A 171 14.03 -16.80 -5.02
N LYS A 172 13.88 -15.78 -5.86
CA LYS A 172 12.60 -15.20 -6.28
C LYS A 172 11.57 -16.22 -6.83
N ASP A 173 12.01 -17.23 -7.57
CA ASP A 173 11.15 -18.29 -8.11
C ASP A 173 10.78 -19.37 -7.07
N ARG A 174 11.03 -19.10 -5.79
CA ARG A 174 10.87 -20.02 -4.65
C ARG A 174 11.69 -21.30 -4.77
N ARG A 175 12.79 -21.25 -5.49
CA ARG A 175 13.73 -22.35 -5.61
C ARG A 175 14.83 -22.21 -4.57
N TYR A 176 15.16 -23.31 -3.90
CA TYR A 176 16.34 -23.42 -3.06
C TYR A 176 17.59 -23.65 -3.88
N VAL A 177 18.65 -22.93 -3.52
CA VAL A 177 19.95 -23.03 -4.17
C VAL A 177 20.81 -24.02 -3.40
N PRO A 178 21.45 -25.00 -4.07
CA PRO A 178 22.38 -25.93 -3.42
C PRO A 178 23.57 -25.21 -2.81
N LEU A 179 23.89 -25.50 -1.56
CA LEU A 179 25.00 -24.96 -0.80
C LEU A 179 25.95 -26.06 -0.36
N GLU A 180 27.24 -25.72 -0.30
CA GLU A 180 28.26 -26.57 0.30
C GLU A 180 28.82 -25.82 1.53
N LEU A 181 28.62 -26.35 2.74
CA LEU A 181 29.22 -25.79 3.95
C LEU A 181 30.75 -25.91 3.87
N SER A 182 31.45 -24.88 4.37
CA SER A 182 32.90 -24.90 4.49
C SER A 182 33.37 -26.02 5.43
N THR A 183 34.60 -26.52 5.24
CA THR A 183 35.16 -27.52 6.14
C THR A 183 35.28 -27.05 7.59
N GLN A 184 35.46 -25.74 7.81
CA GLN A 184 35.50 -25.11 9.13
C GLN A 184 34.10 -24.76 9.65
N LYS A 185 33.03 -24.99 8.86
CA LYS A 185 31.64 -24.64 9.16
C LYS A 185 31.39 -23.17 9.47
N ASP A 186 32.32 -22.28 9.18
CA ASP A 186 32.24 -20.83 9.39
C ASP A 186 31.62 -20.05 8.22
N GLY A 187 31.18 -20.79 7.21
CA GLY A 187 30.59 -20.28 6.00
C GLY A 187 30.10 -21.35 5.05
N PHE A 188 29.76 -20.95 3.84
CA PHE A 188 29.31 -21.84 2.78
C PHE A 188 29.71 -21.32 1.40
N THR A 189 29.69 -22.23 0.42
CA THR A 189 29.94 -21.93 -0.99
C THR A 189 28.69 -22.21 -1.82
N ILE A 190 28.38 -21.31 -2.74
CA ILE A 190 27.28 -21.43 -3.70
C ILE A 190 27.88 -21.61 -5.09
N ARG A 191 27.43 -22.63 -5.82
CA ARG A 191 27.70 -22.82 -7.25
C ARG A 191 26.44 -22.56 -8.05
N TRP A 192 26.48 -21.59 -8.96
CA TRP A 192 25.32 -21.17 -9.72
C TRP A 192 25.67 -20.95 -11.18
N GLY A 193 24.72 -21.26 -12.10
CA GLY A 193 24.89 -21.00 -13.52
C GLY A 193 24.74 -19.51 -13.88
N GLU A 194 25.31 -19.10 -14.99
CA GLU A 194 25.37 -17.70 -15.44
C GLU A 194 23.97 -17.10 -15.64
N ASP A 195 23.02 -17.87 -16.18
CA ASP A 195 21.63 -17.43 -16.39
C ASP A 195 20.85 -17.23 -15.09
N ASP A 196 21.17 -17.95 -14.04
CA ASP A 196 20.52 -17.85 -12.74
C ASP A 196 20.93 -16.59 -12.00
N TRP A 197 22.16 -16.14 -12.17
CA TRP A 197 22.67 -14.90 -11.63
C TRP A 197 21.95 -13.68 -12.21
N ASN A 198 21.70 -13.66 -13.49
CA ASN A 198 21.10 -12.53 -14.18
C ASN A 198 19.62 -12.31 -13.83
N ARG A 199 18.94 -13.31 -13.27
CA ARG A 199 17.50 -13.27 -12.95
C ARG A 199 17.19 -12.92 -11.50
N ASN A 200 18.14 -13.08 -10.60
CA ASN A 200 17.90 -13.01 -9.16
C ASN A 200 18.85 -12.02 -8.49
N THR A 201 18.33 -10.86 -8.11
CA THR A 201 19.07 -9.78 -7.47
C THR A 201 18.99 -9.81 -5.94
N SER A 202 18.18 -10.70 -5.37
CA SER A 202 17.99 -10.82 -3.93
C SER A 202 17.84 -12.28 -3.51
N TRP A 203 18.45 -12.63 -2.39
CA TRP A 203 18.35 -13.95 -1.77
C TRP A 203 17.79 -13.84 -0.38
N LEU A 204 16.95 -14.79 0.00
CA LEU A 204 16.62 -15.03 1.41
C LEU A 204 17.63 -16.07 1.94
N LEU A 205 18.55 -15.61 2.76
CA LEU A 205 19.47 -16.47 3.49
C LEU A 205 18.84 -16.86 4.82
N SER A 206 18.83 -18.13 5.14
CA SER A 206 18.47 -18.68 6.45
C SER A 206 19.58 -19.58 6.94
N MET A 207 20.04 -19.35 8.17
CA MET A 207 21.12 -20.09 8.78
C MET A 207 20.76 -20.52 10.20
N ARG A 208 21.36 -21.62 10.65
CA ARG A 208 21.32 -22.09 12.03
C ARG A 208 22.75 -22.42 12.47
N ASP A 209 23.16 -21.91 13.62
CA ASP A 209 24.44 -22.24 14.23
C ASP A 209 24.36 -23.56 15.01
N LEU A 210 25.52 -24.02 15.53
CA LEU A 210 25.61 -25.25 16.34
C LEU A 210 24.87 -25.14 17.68
N ASP A 211 24.66 -23.92 18.20
CA ASP A 211 23.90 -23.65 19.42
C ASP A 211 22.38 -23.60 19.18
N GLY A 212 21.95 -23.73 17.91
CA GLY A 212 20.55 -23.73 17.50
C GLY A 212 19.95 -22.34 17.24
N ASN A 213 20.74 -21.26 17.33
CA ASN A 213 20.29 -19.92 17.00
C ASN A 213 19.97 -19.81 15.51
N LYS A 214 18.87 -19.14 15.20
CA LYS A 214 18.44 -18.88 13.81
C LYS A 214 18.79 -17.47 13.39
N TYR A 215 19.30 -17.34 12.18
CA TYR A 215 19.64 -16.09 11.53
C TYR A 215 19.03 -16.06 10.15
N SER A 216 18.32 -15.00 9.80
CA SER A 216 17.73 -14.86 8.48
C SER A 216 17.76 -13.42 8.01
N CYS A 217 18.10 -13.22 6.74
CA CYS A 217 18.09 -11.90 6.12
C CYS A 217 17.89 -11.96 4.61
N PHE A 218 17.45 -10.86 4.03
CA PHE A 218 17.53 -10.67 2.60
C PHE A 218 18.88 -10.06 2.23
N LEU A 219 19.63 -10.77 1.40
CA LEU A 219 20.89 -10.30 0.86
C LEU A 219 20.68 -9.79 -0.56
N PRO A 220 21.07 -8.54 -0.87
CA PRO A 220 21.25 -8.13 -2.24
C PRO A 220 22.45 -8.85 -2.83
N VAL A 221 22.28 -9.45 -4.00
CA VAL A 221 23.36 -10.19 -4.66
C VAL A 221 23.83 -9.40 -5.87
N SER A 222 25.06 -8.91 -5.78
CA SER A 222 25.76 -8.35 -6.93
C SER A 222 26.65 -9.44 -7.52
N THR A 223 26.38 -9.84 -8.73
CA THR A 223 27.04 -10.98 -9.37
C THR A 223 28.37 -10.67 -10.00
N ARG A 224 28.64 -9.39 -10.26
CA ARG A 224 29.87 -8.90 -10.85
C ARG A 224 30.13 -7.50 -10.33
N ASN A 225 30.99 -7.38 -9.34
CA ASN A 225 31.52 -6.06 -8.93
C ASN A 225 32.27 -5.34 -10.06
N GLU A 226 32.55 -6.06 -11.15
CA GLU A 226 33.38 -5.61 -12.26
C GLU A 226 32.58 -5.19 -13.50
N ASP A 227 31.24 -5.45 -13.53
CA ASP A 227 30.43 -5.14 -14.70
C ASP A 227 29.57 -3.88 -14.50
N TYR A 228 29.90 -2.85 -15.25
CA TYR A 228 29.13 -1.63 -15.31
C TYR A 228 28.87 -1.23 -16.78
N LYS A 229 27.79 -0.48 -16.98
CA LYS A 229 27.38 0.08 -18.27
C LYS A 229 27.39 1.59 -18.18
N VAL A 230 27.85 2.23 -19.27
CA VAL A 230 27.74 3.68 -19.44
C VAL A 230 26.72 3.95 -20.53
N THR A 231 25.79 4.87 -20.24
CA THR A 231 24.82 5.35 -21.21
C THR A 231 24.97 6.85 -21.37
N PHE A 232 25.00 7.33 -22.62
CA PHE A 232 25.17 8.74 -22.97
C PHE A 232 23.85 9.36 -23.36
N TYR A 233 23.62 10.59 -22.94
CA TYR A 233 22.40 11.38 -23.17
C TYR A 233 22.77 12.76 -23.70
N PRO A 234 22.87 12.92 -25.03
CA PRO A 234 23.05 14.25 -25.62
C PRO A 234 21.88 15.17 -25.29
N GLU A 235 22.15 16.39 -24.81
CA GLU A 235 21.09 17.36 -24.53
C GLU A 235 20.31 17.66 -25.80
N GLY A 236 18.97 17.60 -25.71
CA GLY A 236 18.09 17.74 -26.86
C GLY A 236 17.90 16.46 -27.68
N GLY A 237 18.54 15.35 -27.30
CA GLY A 237 18.36 14.00 -27.86
C GLY A 237 19.40 13.57 -28.88
N TYR A 238 20.13 14.48 -29.52
CA TYR A 238 21.08 14.19 -30.61
C TYR A 238 22.38 14.96 -30.50
N LEU A 239 23.47 14.37 -31.01
CA LEU A 239 24.69 15.08 -31.33
C LEU A 239 24.54 15.82 -32.66
N LEU A 240 24.79 17.11 -32.65
CA LEU A 240 24.66 17.98 -33.83
C LEU A 240 26.04 18.32 -34.42
N ASN A 241 26.22 18.12 -35.72
CA ASN A 241 27.50 18.35 -36.42
C ASN A 241 27.97 19.80 -36.24
N GLY A 242 29.20 19.98 -35.78
CA GLY A 242 29.85 21.27 -35.61
C GLY A 242 29.26 22.17 -34.51
N GLN A 243 28.30 21.65 -33.69
CA GLN A 243 27.73 22.42 -32.62
C GLN A 243 28.33 22.01 -31.27
N SER A 244 28.41 22.96 -30.33
CA SER A 244 28.86 22.69 -28.97
C SER A 244 27.77 21.92 -28.20
N CYS A 245 27.85 20.58 -28.17
CA CYS A 245 26.88 19.68 -27.56
C CYS A 245 27.24 19.40 -26.08
N ARG A 246 26.25 19.54 -25.19
CA ARG A 246 26.35 19.04 -23.82
C ARG A 246 25.89 17.56 -23.83
N VAL A 247 26.66 16.67 -23.26
CA VAL A 247 26.35 15.24 -23.12
C VAL A 247 26.38 14.86 -21.68
N ALA A 248 25.23 14.45 -21.15
CA ALA A 248 25.18 13.78 -19.85
C ALA A 248 25.46 12.30 -20.03
N TYR A 249 25.97 11.66 -18.98
CA TYR A 249 26.15 10.20 -18.95
C TYR A 249 25.80 9.64 -17.59
N LYS A 250 25.46 8.35 -17.58
CA LYS A 250 25.15 7.63 -16.36
C LYS A 250 25.87 6.29 -16.35
N VAL A 251 26.60 6.00 -15.27
CA VAL A 251 27.34 4.77 -15.04
C VAL A 251 26.57 3.95 -14.00
N LEU A 252 26.08 2.80 -14.41
CA LEU A 252 25.34 1.89 -13.54
C LEU A 252 25.99 0.51 -13.54
N GLY A 253 26.13 -0.08 -12.36
CA GLY A 253 26.47 -1.46 -12.18
C GLY A 253 25.37 -2.40 -12.65
N HIS A 254 25.62 -3.68 -12.63
CA HIS A 254 24.67 -4.72 -13.08
C HIS A 254 23.35 -4.71 -12.29
N THR A 255 23.40 -4.38 -11.01
CA THR A 255 22.23 -4.27 -10.13
C THR A 255 21.44 -2.97 -10.31
N GLY A 256 21.90 -2.07 -11.18
CA GLY A 256 21.34 -0.73 -11.35
C GLY A 256 21.84 0.28 -10.30
N SER A 257 22.79 -0.11 -9.45
CA SER A 257 23.48 0.80 -8.51
C SER A 257 24.37 1.78 -9.24
N ALA A 258 24.53 2.97 -8.67
CA ALA A 258 25.43 3.99 -9.20
C ALA A 258 26.91 3.54 -9.07
N VAL A 259 27.71 3.79 -10.09
CA VAL A 259 29.15 3.54 -10.08
C VAL A 259 29.90 4.83 -10.33
N ASN A 260 30.86 5.13 -9.46
CA ASN A 260 31.77 6.25 -9.68
C ASN A 260 32.87 5.84 -10.66
N ALA A 261 33.05 6.66 -11.70
CA ALA A 261 34.01 6.38 -12.73
C ALA A 261 34.62 7.67 -13.33
N SER A 262 35.83 7.59 -13.84
CA SER A 262 36.48 8.58 -14.70
C SER A 262 36.36 8.13 -16.15
N LEU A 263 36.14 9.10 -17.04
CA LEU A 263 35.99 8.88 -18.46
C LEU A 263 36.90 9.77 -19.27
N ASP A 264 37.70 9.18 -20.17
CA ASP A 264 38.45 9.89 -21.20
C ASP A 264 37.73 9.71 -22.54
N ILE A 265 37.29 10.82 -23.13
CA ILE A 265 36.68 10.82 -24.46
C ILE A 265 37.80 10.92 -25.47
N VAL A 266 37.91 9.92 -26.33
CA VAL A 266 38.98 9.80 -27.33
C VAL A 266 38.39 9.77 -28.75
N ASP A 267 39.17 10.26 -29.73
CA ASP A 267 38.88 10.13 -31.14
C ASP A 267 39.30 8.78 -31.73
N GLU A 268 39.14 8.59 -33.03
CA GLU A 268 39.52 7.35 -33.74
C GLU A 268 41.01 7.04 -33.68
N LEU A 269 41.84 8.04 -33.49
CA LEU A 269 43.32 7.88 -33.35
C LEU A 269 43.71 7.56 -31.88
N GLY A 270 42.74 7.57 -30.96
CA GLY A 270 42.95 7.34 -29.55
C GLY A 270 43.49 8.56 -28.80
N GLN A 271 43.46 9.75 -29.42
CA GLN A 271 43.85 11.02 -28.81
C GLN A 271 42.73 11.44 -27.83
N VAL A 272 43.12 11.83 -26.60
CA VAL A 272 42.18 12.31 -25.57
C VAL A 272 41.72 13.71 -25.95
N ILE A 273 40.42 13.89 -26.19
CA ILE A 273 39.74 15.15 -26.43
C ILE A 273 39.47 15.89 -25.14
N LEU A 274 38.95 15.14 -24.13
CA LEU A 274 38.64 15.65 -22.78
C LEU A 274 38.57 14.52 -21.79
N SER A 275 38.70 14.86 -20.52
CA SER A 275 38.50 13.95 -19.38
C SER A 275 37.36 14.48 -18.49
N THR A 276 36.59 13.57 -17.92
CA THR A 276 35.48 13.90 -17.02
C THR A 276 35.34 12.82 -15.95
N ARG A 277 34.60 13.11 -14.88
CA ARG A 277 34.29 12.15 -13.80
C ARG A 277 32.84 12.26 -13.39
N THR A 278 32.25 11.17 -12.90
CA THR A 278 30.94 11.16 -12.29
C THR A 278 30.90 12.17 -11.14
N PHE A 279 29.79 12.88 -11.04
CA PHE A 279 29.59 13.95 -10.06
C PHE A 279 28.64 13.52 -8.91
N HIS A 280 27.54 12.85 -9.28
CA HIS A 280 26.51 12.43 -8.32
C HIS A 280 25.79 11.19 -8.83
N GLU A 281 25.64 10.16 -8.00
CA GLU A 281 24.86 8.94 -8.32
C GLU A 281 25.23 8.33 -9.69
N GLY A 282 26.52 8.18 -9.95
CA GLY A 282 27.03 7.65 -11.21
C GLY A 282 26.79 8.56 -12.43
N MET A 283 26.27 9.76 -12.26
CA MET A 283 26.01 10.70 -13.35
C MET A 283 27.14 11.72 -13.49
N GLY A 284 27.39 12.13 -14.74
CA GLY A 284 28.33 13.18 -15.11
C GLY A 284 27.94 13.87 -16.41
N THR A 285 28.66 14.90 -16.77
CA THR A 285 28.43 15.67 -18.01
C THR A 285 29.74 16.23 -18.57
N PHE A 286 29.79 16.37 -19.88
CA PHE A 286 30.84 17.07 -20.60
C PHE A 286 30.28 17.83 -21.78
N ILE A 287 31.09 18.72 -22.36
CA ILE A 287 30.76 19.51 -23.55
C ILE A 287 31.86 19.29 -24.57
N PHE A 288 31.47 18.97 -25.80
CA PHE A 288 32.38 18.86 -26.91
C PHE A 288 31.71 19.20 -28.24
N THR A 289 32.47 19.40 -29.28
CA THR A 289 31.96 19.71 -30.63
C THR A 289 32.23 18.51 -31.54
N PRO A 290 31.21 17.70 -31.87
CA PRO A 290 31.36 16.54 -32.73
C PRO A 290 31.48 16.95 -34.19
N GLU A 291 32.30 16.22 -34.97
CA GLU A 291 32.48 16.39 -36.39
C GLU A 291 31.89 15.22 -37.17
N MET A 292 31.20 15.50 -38.28
CA MET A 292 30.60 14.46 -39.13
C MET A 292 31.65 13.44 -39.59
N ASN A 293 31.24 12.16 -39.62
CA ASN A 293 32.07 11.00 -39.98
C ASN A 293 33.21 10.66 -39.03
N LYS A 294 33.30 11.30 -37.85
CA LYS A 294 34.24 10.88 -36.79
C LYS A 294 33.49 10.05 -35.75
N LYS A 295 34.13 9.00 -35.29
CA LYS A 295 33.67 8.18 -34.14
C LYS A 295 34.40 8.60 -32.88
N TYR A 296 33.68 8.55 -31.78
CA TYR A 296 34.20 8.90 -30.47
C TYR A 296 33.94 7.75 -29.48
N VAL A 297 34.95 7.46 -28.64
CA VAL A 297 34.90 6.37 -27.65
C VAL A 297 35.22 6.93 -26.26
N ALA A 298 34.45 6.55 -25.27
CA ALA A 298 34.77 6.81 -23.88
C ALA A 298 35.57 5.62 -23.29
N LYS A 299 36.80 5.88 -22.85
CA LYS A 299 37.57 4.96 -22.04
C LYS A 299 37.17 5.23 -20.56
N CYS A 300 36.49 4.31 -19.95
CA CYS A 300 35.99 4.46 -18.59
C CYS A 300 36.79 3.61 -17.63
N MET A 301 37.06 4.14 -16.44
CA MET A 301 37.69 3.42 -15.35
C MET A 301 36.92 3.72 -14.05
N ASP A 302 36.45 2.68 -13.36
CA ASP A 302 35.81 2.83 -12.07
C ASP A 302 36.80 3.05 -10.94
N ASP A 303 36.34 3.33 -9.74
CA ASP A 303 37.19 3.55 -8.57
C ASP A 303 37.92 2.28 -8.10
N PHE A 304 37.59 1.09 -8.63
CA PHE A 304 38.23 -0.18 -8.37
C PHE A 304 39.30 -0.53 -9.42
N GLY A 305 39.48 0.28 -10.46
CA GLY A 305 40.49 0.11 -11.54
C GLY A 305 40.00 -0.72 -12.72
N HIS A 306 38.71 -1.10 -12.80
CA HIS A 306 38.19 -1.84 -13.94
C HIS A 306 38.00 -0.89 -15.12
N SER A 307 38.65 -1.18 -16.25
CA SER A 307 38.63 -0.33 -17.43
C SER A 307 37.78 -0.94 -18.55
N LYS A 308 36.90 -0.12 -19.15
CA LYS A 308 36.03 -0.49 -20.28
C LYS A 308 35.93 0.62 -21.30
N LYS A 309 35.55 0.24 -22.53
CA LYS A 309 35.34 1.19 -23.65
C LYS A 309 33.88 1.19 -24.04
N PHE A 310 33.32 2.38 -24.26
CA PHE A 310 31.94 2.57 -24.71
C PHE A 310 31.90 3.56 -25.86
N GLU A 311 31.17 3.23 -26.92
CA GLU A 311 30.97 4.14 -28.04
C GLU A 311 30.03 5.27 -27.64
N LEU A 312 30.32 6.50 -28.05
CA LEU A 312 29.39 7.62 -27.99
C LEU A 312 28.30 7.44 -29.05
N PRO A 313 27.10 8.05 -28.85
CA PRO A 313 26.09 8.09 -29.91
C PRO A 313 26.60 8.65 -31.20
N ASP A 314 26.18 8.10 -32.32
CA ASP A 314 26.48 8.64 -33.63
C ASP A 314 25.86 10.03 -33.86
N ILE A 315 26.49 10.84 -34.66
CA ILE A 315 25.94 12.13 -35.10
C ILE A 315 24.75 11.83 -36.03
N ASN A 316 23.60 12.38 -35.67
CA ASN A 316 22.40 12.20 -36.50
C ASN A 316 22.44 13.16 -37.70
N ALA A 317 22.77 12.64 -38.90
CA ALA A 317 22.81 13.42 -40.13
C ALA A 317 21.46 14.06 -40.52
N LYS A 318 20.35 13.60 -39.96
CA LYS A 318 18.99 14.13 -40.20
C LYS A 318 18.53 15.11 -39.12
N ALA A 319 19.30 15.31 -38.06
CA ALA A 319 19.00 16.27 -37.01
C ALA A 319 19.69 17.61 -37.29
N PHE A 320 18.92 18.62 -37.64
CA PHE A 320 19.43 19.95 -37.96
C PHE A 320 19.27 20.95 -36.82
N HIS A 321 18.40 20.66 -35.86
CA HIS A 321 18.06 21.54 -34.75
C HIS A 321 18.04 20.80 -33.42
N GLY A 322 18.41 21.49 -32.34
CA GLY A 322 18.34 20.98 -30.97
C GLY A 322 18.08 22.08 -29.95
N LEU A 323 17.59 21.69 -28.78
CA LEU A 323 17.40 22.57 -27.63
C LEU A 323 18.55 22.43 -26.63
N ARG A 324 18.99 23.58 -26.12
CA ARG A 324 19.81 23.69 -24.92
C ARG A 324 19.10 24.54 -23.89
N VAL A 325 18.95 24.04 -22.65
CA VAL A 325 18.31 24.78 -21.57
C VAL A 325 19.30 24.96 -20.42
N ASP A 326 19.69 26.20 -20.16
CA ASP A 326 20.52 26.59 -19.02
C ASP A 326 19.59 27.07 -17.89
N VAL A 327 19.55 26.31 -16.78
CA VAL A 327 18.71 26.62 -15.61
C VAL A 327 19.41 27.70 -14.77
N GLN A 328 18.94 28.94 -14.86
CA GLN A 328 19.41 30.06 -14.07
C GLN A 328 18.64 30.15 -12.74
N ARG A 329 18.97 31.10 -11.88
CA ARG A 329 18.29 31.30 -10.59
C ARG A 329 16.78 31.56 -10.79
N ASP A 330 16.45 32.56 -11.63
CA ASP A 330 15.09 33.07 -11.78
C ASP A 330 14.48 32.79 -13.16
N ASN A 331 15.28 32.26 -14.11
CA ASN A 331 14.88 32.07 -15.51
C ASN A 331 15.35 30.74 -16.06
N PHE A 332 14.66 30.26 -17.07
CA PHE A 332 15.13 29.28 -18.02
C PHE A 332 15.65 30.00 -19.26
N LYS A 333 16.95 29.86 -19.58
CA LYS A 333 17.51 30.32 -20.84
C LYS A 333 17.46 29.18 -21.85
N VAL A 334 16.50 29.23 -22.74
CA VAL A 334 16.29 28.25 -23.80
C VAL A 334 16.96 28.72 -25.08
N SER A 335 17.90 27.95 -25.60
CA SER A 335 18.69 28.28 -26.78
C SER A 335 18.45 27.27 -27.89
N LEU A 336 18.32 27.75 -29.11
CA LEU A 336 18.27 26.96 -30.33
C LEU A 336 19.70 26.69 -30.83
N LEU A 337 20.03 25.43 -31.02
CA LEU A 337 21.22 24.97 -31.72
C LEU A 337 20.81 24.58 -33.14
N SER A 338 21.47 25.13 -34.16
CA SER A 338 21.18 24.79 -35.57
C SER A 338 22.46 24.50 -36.30
N VAL A 339 22.46 23.47 -37.13
CA VAL A 339 23.55 23.18 -38.08
C VAL A 339 23.57 24.22 -39.21
N LEU A 340 24.71 24.50 -39.79
CA LEU A 340 24.89 25.57 -40.80
C LEU A 340 23.94 25.44 -41.98
N ASP A 341 23.61 24.24 -42.42
CA ASP A 341 22.75 23.98 -43.58
C ASP A 341 21.29 23.63 -43.17
N ALA A 342 20.87 24.07 -41.96
CA ALA A 342 19.52 23.84 -41.49
C ALA A 342 18.46 24.50 -42.39
N SER A 343 17.37 23.80 -42.64
CA SER A 343 16.26 24.36 -43.44
C SER A 343 15.63 25.56 -42.73
N SER A 344 15.12 26.55 -43.48
CA SER A 344 14.41 27.72 -42.94
C SER A 344 12.94 27.43 -42.60
N GLU A 345 12.59 26.19 -42.35
CA GLU A 345 11.21 25.84 -41.96
C GLU A 345 10.84 26.43 -40.58
N PRO A 346 9.58 26.84 -40.40
CA PRO A 346 9.11 27.36 -39.12
C PRO A 346 9.31 26.33 -37.98
N LEU A 347 9.88 26.78 -36.89
CA LEU A 347 10.06 26.00 -35.64
C LEU A 347 9.19 26.60 -34.55
N TYR A 348 8.74 25.77 -33.65
CA TYR A 348 7.90 26.17 -32.51
C TYR A 348 8.50 25.67 -31.21
N LEU A 349 8.58 26.57 -30.23
CA LEU A 349 8.95 26.20 -28.86
C LEU A 349 7.67 26.04 -28.01
N LEU A 350 7.54 24.89 -27.38
CA LEU A 350 6.47 24.61 -26.44
C LEU A 350 7.06 24.24 -25.07
N ALA A 351 6.47 24.75 -24.00
CA ALA A 351 6.81 24.33 -22.65
C ALA A 351 5.56 23.99 -21.86
N HIS A 352 5.60 22.86 -21.16
CA HIS A 352 4.50 22.41 -20.32
C HIS A 352 5.00 21.86 -18.98
N VAL A 353 4.10 21.86 -17.98
CA VAL A 353 4.28 21.20 -16.71
C VAL A 353 3.11 20.23 -16.53
N ARG A 354 3.40 18.96 -16.35
CA ARG A 354 2.40 17.89 -16.13
C ARG A 354 1.28 17.84 -17.20
N GLY A 355 1.61 18.22 -18.43
CA GLY A 355 0.66 18.27 -19.56
C GLY A 355 -0.08 19.60 -19.72
N ILE A 356 0.05 20.56 -18.81
CA ILE A 356 -0.51 21.90 -18.95
C ILE A 356 0.49 22.73 -19.74
N VAL A 357 0.11 23.15 -20.95
CA VAL A 357 0.93 24.00 -21.79
C VAL A 357 0.91 25.42 -21.24
N LEU A 358 2.09 25.98 -20.93
CA LEU A 358 2.28 27.28 -20.31
C LEU A 358 2.95 28.27 -21.26
N PHE A 359 3.69 27.79 -22.24
CA PHE A 359 4.33 28.58 -23.27
C PHE A 359 4.24 27.85 -24.60
N SER A 360 3.90 28.59 -25.67
CA SER A 360 3.89 28.06 -27.02
C SER A 360 4.06 29.24 -28.01
N GLU A 361 5.21 29.33 -28.66
CA GLU A 361 5.54 30.41 -29.59
C GLU A 361 6.31 29.88 -30.81
N GLU A 362 6.10 30.51 -31.96
CA GLU A 362 6.96 30.32 -33.13
C GLU A 362 8.35 30.90 -32.85
N TRP A 363 9.37 30.13 -33.20
CA TRP A 363 10.76 30.60 -33.05
C TRP A 363 11.10 31.58 -34.14
N LYS A 364 11.07 32.88 -33.84
CA LYS A 364 11.29 33.95 -34.79
C LYS A 364 12.78 34.23 -34.98
N GLU A 365 13.25 34.17 -36.19
CA GLU A 365 14.56 34.65 -36.59
C GLU A 365 14.62 36.23 -36.47
N PRO A 366 15.73 36.83 -36.01
CA PRO A 366 17.04 36.24 -35.71
C PRO A 366 17.21 35.84 -34.22
N GLN A 367 16.13 35.64 -33.46
CA GLN A 367 16.19 35.32 -32.04
C GLN A 367 16.80 33.93 -31.84
N LYS A 368 17.97 33.87 -31.21
CA LYS A 368 18.64 32.58 -30.90
C LYS A 368 18.33 32.00 -29.51
N ARG A 369 17.58 32.71 -28.68
CA ARG A 369 17.29 32.32 -27.30
C ARG A 369 16.03 32.97 -26.76
N TYR A 370 15.33 32.25 -25.85
CA TYR A 370 14.29 32.77 -24.97
C TYR A 370 14.79 32.81 -23.51
N LEU A 371 14.39 33.86 -22.79
CA LEU A 371 14.53 33.94 -21.34
C LEU A 371 13.11 33.84 -20.75
N LEU A 372 12.78 32.71 -20.14
CA LEU A 372 11.46 32.41 -19.59
C LEU A 372 11.54 32.48 -18.08
N PRO A 373 10.85 33.42 -17.42
CA PRO A 373 10.82 33.50 -15.96
C PRO A 373 10.23 32.24 -15.33
N LYS A 374 10.88 31.72 -14.31
CA LYS A 374 10.41 30.52 -13.59
C LYS A 374 9.07 30.70 -12.92
N GLU A 375 8.73 31.91 -12.52
CA GLU A 375 7.44 32.27 -11.88
C GLU A 375 6.21 31.92 -12.72
N TYR A 376 6.35 31.81 -14.05
CA TYR A 376 5.27 31.37 -14.93
C TYR A 376 5.04 29.85 -14.92
N PHE A 377 5.95 29.10 -14.29
CA PHE A 377 5.88 27.64 -14.25
C PHE A 377 5.64 27.18 -12.81
N PRO A 378 4.55 26.43 -12.55
CA PRO A 378 4.36 25.80 -11.26
C PRO A 378 5.54 24.89 -10.92
N ALA A 379 5.78 24.68 -9.65
CA ALA A 379 6.84 23.82 -9.15
C ALA A 379 6.78 22.40 -9.75
N GLY A 380 7.94 21.86 -10.10
CA GLY A 380 8.10 20.53 -10.67
C GLY A 380 8.85 20.48 -11.99
N VAL A 381 8.72 19.36 -12.70
CA VAL A 381 9.40 19.11 -13.97
C VAL A 381 8.72 19.89 -15.09
N VAL A 382 9.49 20.75 -15.75
CA VAL A 382 9.10 21.49 -16.97
C VAL A 382 9.69 20.74 -18.16
N GLN A 383 8.88 20.43 -19.16
CA GLN A 383 9.35 19.86 -20.43
C GLN A 383 9.30 20.90 -21.52
N PHE A 384 10.45 21.14 -22.15
CA PHE A 384 10.61 21.99 -23.33
C PHE A 384 10.66 21.12 -24.57
N LEU A 385 9.86 21.45 -25.57
CA LEU A 385 9.74 20.73 -26.83
C LEU A 385 10.02 21.69 -27.98
N LEU A 386 10.89 21.33 -28.92
CA LEU A 386 11.06 21.96 -30.19
C LEU A 386 10.29 21.16 -31.23
N LEU A 387 9.40 21.84 -31.95
CA LEU A 387 8.50 21.22 -32.91
C LEU A 387 8.71 21.81 -34.28
N ASN A 388 8.50 21.03 -35.34
CA ASN A 388 8.39 21.54 -36.72
C ASN A 388 6.94 21.94 -37.05
N LYS A 389 6.73 22.42 -38.28
CA LYS A 389 5.41 22.86 -38.79
C LYS A 389 4.32 21.77 -38.82
N GLU A 390 4.71 20.49 -38.80
CA GLU A 390 3.77 19.35 -38.67
C GLU A 390 3.48 18.97 -37.24
N GLY A 391 4.05 19.67 -36.22
CA GLY A 391 3.93 19.32 -34.81
C GLY A 391 4.78 18.11 -34.40
N ARG A 392 5.76 17.72 -35.21
CA ARG A 392 6.68 16.64 -34.89
C ARG A 392 7.76 17.15 -33.92
N ILE A 393 8.01 16.40 -32.86
CA ILE A 393 9.05 16.69 -31.87
C ILE A 393 10.42 16.47 -32.50
N LEU A 394 11.21 17.54 -32.58
CA LEU A 394 12.60 17.54 -33.09
C LEU A 394 13.60 17.41 -31.94
N SER A 395 13.32 18.03 -30.82
CA SER A 395 14.19 18.03 -29.65
C SER A 395 13.38 18.22 -28.38
N GLU A 396 13.82 17.59 -27.25
CA GLU A 396 13.19 17.75 -25.95
C GLU A 396 14.21 17.94 -24.83
N ARG A 397 13.82 18.66 -23.79
CA ARG A 397 14.64 18.89 -22.60
C ARG A 397 13.77 19.07 -21.35
N LEU A 398 14.09 18.32 -20.31
CA LEU A 398 13.47 18.46 -19.00
C LEU A 398 14.28 19.44 -18.13
N ALA A 399 13.62 20.36 -17.46
CA ALA A 399 14.22 21.24 -16.46
C ALA A 399 13.33 21.29 -15.21
N PHE A 400 13.80 21.86 -14.11
CA PHE A 400 13.02 21.92 -12.87
C PHE A 400 12.71 23.36 -12.50
N SER A 401 11.41 23.63 -12.26
CA SER A 401 10.95 24.87 -11.64
C SER A 401 10.92 24.68 -10.11
N ASP A 402 11.76 25.42 -9.43
CA ASP A 402 11.92 25.40 -7.97
C ASP A 402 11.06 26.48 -7.28
N THR A 403 9.90 26.81 -7.88
CA THR A 403 8.95 27.82 -7.38
C THR A 403 8.12 27.36 -6.18
N TYR A 404 8.31 26.12 -5.71
CA TYR A 404 7.66 25.68 -4.46
C TYR A 404 8.10 26.54 -3.26
N GLY A 405 7.13 26.96 -2.46
CA GLY A 405 7.36 27.76 -1.26
C GLY A 405 8.31 27.10 -0.26
N SER A 406 8.93 27.88 0.59
CA SER A 406 9.60 27.33 1.78
C SER A 406 8.63 27.43 2.95
N THR A 407 8.32 26.28 3.56
CA THR A 407 7.59 26.27 4.82
C THR A 407 8.53 26.70 5.94
N LYS A 408 8.16 27.77 6.66
CA LYS A 408 8.79 28.15 7.93
C LYS A 408 7.99 27.45 9.04
N CYS A 409 8.67 26.69 9.85
CA CYS A 409 8.08 26.03 11.00
C CYS A 409 8.82 26.45 12.26
N ASN A 410 8.11 27.07 13.17
CA ASN A 410 8.57 27.34 14.52
C ASN A 410 7.98 26.25 15.44
N VAL A 411 8.81 25.66 16.27
CA VAL A 411 8.40 24.63 17.23
C VAL A 411 8.82 25.08 18.60
N THR A 412 7.85 25.19 19.50
CA THR A 412 8.09 25.46 20.94
C THR A 412 7.78 24.18 21.71
N VAL A 413 8.70 23.78 22.58
CA VAL A 413 8.60 22.54 23.35
C VAL A 413 8.56 22.86 24.83
N GLY A 414 7.57 22.35 25.54
CA GLY A 414 7.46 22.37 26.98
C GLY A 414 7.67 20.96 27.57
N GLY A 415 8.42 20.86 28.67
CA GLY A 415 8.78 19.60 29.31
C GLY A 415 10.27 19.24 29.17
N LEU A 416 10.68 18.17 29.81
CA LEU A 416 12.09 17.72 29.84
C LEU A 416 12.27 16.44 29.05
N LEU A 417 12.86 16.53 27.86
CA LEU A 417 13.10 15.39 26.94
C LEU A 417 14.06 14.34 27.58
N THR A 418 14.85 14.74 28.60
CA THR A 418 15.79 13.87 29.29
C THR A 418 15.16 12.97 30.35
N LYS A 419 13.89 13.21 30.71
CA LYS A 419 13.18 12.41 31.70
C LYS A 419 12.37 11.31 31.05
N LYS A 420 12.34 10.15 31.69
CA LYS A 420 11.48 9.04 31.31
C LYS A 420 10.02 9.36 31.60
N ARG A 421 9.12 8.92 30.71
CA ARG A 421 7.67 9.03 30.87
C ARG A 421 7.20 10.43 31.22
N GLU A 422 7.91 11.43 30.70
CA GLU A 422 7.61 12.84 30.91
C GLU A 422 6.67 13.35 29.82
N ARG A 423 5.70 14.16 30.21
CA ARG A 423 4.80 14.81 29.26
C ARG A 423 5.50 15.93 28.55
N ILE A 424 5.55 15.85 27.23
CA ILE A 424 6.08 16.88 26.36
C ILE A 424 4.91 17.56 25.66
N SER A 425 4.82 18.87 25.79
CA SER A 425 3.89 19.71 25.02
C SER A 425 4.62 20.33 23.86
N VAL A 426 4.01 20.30 22.69
CA VAL A 426 4.54 20.86 21.45
C VAL A 426 3.55 21.87 20.90
N GLU A 427 4.02 23.08 20.65
CA GLU A 427 3.31 24.09 19.87
C GLU A 427 4.06 24.28 18.55
N THR A 428 3.34 24.19 17.45
CA THR A 428 3.89 24.38 16.10
C THR A 428 3.22 25.55 15.41
N ASN A 429 4.01 26.32 14.64
CA ASN A 429 3.49 27.39 13.80
C ASN A 429 4.06 27.26 12.39
N LEU A 430 3.17 27.03 11.40
CA LEU A 430 3.51 26.84 10.00
C LEU A 430 3.15 28.07 9.17
N LEU A 431 4.16 28.62 8.52
CA LEU A 431 4.03 29.81 7.67
C LEU A 431 4.67 29.54 6.30
N ASP A 432 4.14 30.15 5.25
CA ASP A 432 4.75 30.17 3.92
C ASP A 432 5.96 31.14 3.85
N SER A 433 6.55 31.27 2.67
CA SER A 433 7.66 32.21 2.43
C SER A 433 7.29 33.68 2.67
N ASN A 434 6.01 34.02 2.53
CA ASN A 434 5.45 35.38 2.69
C ASN A 434 4.90 35.63 4.09
N GLN A 435 5.22 34.78 5.07
CA GLN A 435 4.71 34.83 6.46
C GLN A 435 3.20 34.63 6.57
N GLN A 436 2.54 34.00 5.57
CA GLN A 436 1.12 33.69 5.64
C GLN A 436 0.91 32.32 6.27
N PRO A 437 -0.15 32.13 7.09
CA PRO A 437 -0.48 30.85 7.70
C PRO A 437 -0.73 29.77 6.66
N LEU A 438 -0.16 28.57 6.87
CA LEU A 438 -0.42 27.36 6.10
C LEU A 438 -1.50 26.53 6.78
N LYS A 439 -2.76 27.04 6.74
CA LYS A 439 -3.94 26.36 7.29
C LYS A 439 -4.18 25.04 6.54
N GLY A 440 -4.63 24.01 7.26
CA GLY A 440 -4.96 22.69 6.67
C GLY A 440 -4.91 21.55 7.66
N ILE A 441 -5.13 20.34 7.17
CA ILE A 441 -5.04 19.10 7.96
C ILE A 441 -3.81 18.34 7.51
N TYR A 442 -2.87 18.17 8.42
CA TYR A 442 -1.57 17.54 8.17
C TYR A 442 -1.43 16.23 8.94
N SER A 443 -0.44 15.42 8.59
CA SER A 443 0.00 14.30 9.40
C SER A 443 1.29 14.65 10.14
N VAL A 444 1.41 14.19 11.37
CA VAL A 444 2.59 14.41 12.21
C VAL A 444 3.07 13.11 12.84
N SER A 445 4.38 12.89 12.82
CA SER A 445 5.03 11.85 13.60
C SER A 445 6.09 12.45 14.53
N VAL A 446 6.25 11.84 15.73
CA VAL A 446 7.36 12.09 16.63
C VAL A 446 8.11 10.78 16.84
N VAL A 447 9.36 10.75 16.43
CA VAL A 447 10.16 9.52 16.29
C VAL A 447 11.47 9.67 17.02
N ASP A 448 11.93 8.60 17.69
CA ASP A 448 13.26 8.53 18.25
C ASP A 448 14.32 8.62 17.14
N SER A 449 15.27 9.55 17.31
CA SER A 449 16.33 9.80 16.32
C SER A 449 17.26 8.63 16.08
N LYS A 450 17.37 7.70 17.03
CA LYS A 450 18.22 6.51 16.93
C LYS A 450 17.64 5.45 16.00
N PHE A 451 16.30 5.36 15.93
CA PHE A 451 15.58 4.37 15.16
C PHE A 451 14.93 4.93 13.87
N SER A 452 14.96 6.22 13.75
CA SER A 452 14.55 6.93 12.55
C SER A 452 15.79 7.54 11.93
N SER A 453 16.38 6.89 10.95
CA SER A 453 17.10 7.68 9.96
C SER A 453 16.07 8.68 9.46
N VAL A 454 16.27 9.96 9.78
CA VAL A 454 15.42 11.02 9.25
C VAL A 454 15.39 10.79 7.76
N ASP A 455 14.25 10.32 7.30
CA ASP A 455 14.09 10.01 5.90
C ASP A 455 13.91 11.32 5.13
N SER A 456 14.99 12.11 5.13
CA SER A 456 15.11 13.26 4.25
C SER A 456 15.10 12.84 2.77
N CYS A 457 15.19 11.54 2.50
CA CYS A 457 15.27 11.02 1.15
C CYS A 457 13.92 10.93 0.45
N TYR A 458 12.86 10.52 1.18
CA TYR A 458 11.51 10.33 0.62
C TYR A 458 10.51 11.20 1.36
N ASN A 459 9.96 12.20 0.70
CA ASN A 459 8.97 13.12 1.25
C ASN A 459 7.95 13.53 0.19
N ILE A 460 6.89 14.22 0.62
CA ILE A 460 5.80 14.62 -0.28
C ILE A 460 6.27 15.48 -1.45
N LEU A 461 7.25 16.38 -1.23
CA LEU A 461 7.82 17.23 -2.28
C LEU A 461 8.56 16.40 -3.32
N SER A 462 9.49 15.53 -2.84
CA SER A 462 10.30 14.70 -3.73
C SER A 462 9.45 13.74 -4.54
N HIS A 463 8.33 13.24 -3.98
CA HIS A 463 7.45 12.35 -4.71
C HIS A 463 6.57 13.12 -5.71
N LEU A 464 5.78 14.10 -5.27
CA LEU A 464 4.78 14.74 -6.11
C LEU A 464 5.40 15.60 -7.22
N LEU A 465 6.59 16.21 -6.97
CA LEU A 465 7.23 17.13 -7.92
C LEU A 465 8.31 16.49 -8.80
N LEU A 466 8.87 15.33 -8.42
CA LEU A 466 10.01 14.73 -9.11
C LEU A 466 9.83 13.24 -9.43
N THR A 467 9.81 12.35 -8.42
CA THR A 467 9.86 10.90 -8.68
C THR A 467 8.63 10.37 -9.39
N SER A 468 7.46 10.97 -9.19
CA SER A 468 6.23 10.62 -9.88
C SER A 468 6.18 11.09 -11.34
N GLU A 469 7.11 11.97 -11.78
CA GLU A 469 7.16 12.50 -13.13
C GLU A 469 8.18 11.79 -14.02
N LEU A 470 9.23 11.19 -13.45
CA LEU A 470 10.36 10.66 -14.19
C LEU A 470 10.34 9.14 -14.33
N LYS A 471 10.85 8.62 -15.45
CA LYS A 471 11.05 7.18 -15.66
C LYS A 471 12.28 6.69 -14.87
N GLY A 472 12.18 5.47 -14.36
CA GLY A 472 13.29 4.81 -13.67
C GLY A 472 13.38 5.14 -12.20
N ASN A 473 14.42 4.62 -11.57
CA ASN A 473 14.68 4.81 -10.16
C ASN A 473 15.48 6.08 -9.89
N ILE A 474 15.13 6.80 -8.83
CA ILE A 474 15.84 7.99 -8.35
C ILE A 474 16.28 7.72 -6.92
N TYR A 475 17.58 7.65 -6.71
CA TYR A 475 18.16 7.46 -5.39
C TYR A 475 18.09 8.75 -4.59
N SER A 476 17.86 8.63 -3.28
CA SER A 476 17.85 9.78 -2.34
C SER A 476 17.12 11.02 -2.87
N PRO A 477 15.86 10.91 -3.32
CA PRO A 477 15.21 12.00 -4.06
C PRO A 477 15.07 13.29 -3.24
N GLY A 478 15.05 13.23 -1.91
CA GLY A 478 15.06 14.39 -1.02
C GLY A 478 16.34 15.22 -1.09
N PHE A 479 17.46 14.62 -1.53
CA PHE A 479 18.70 15.35 -1.73
C PHE A 479 18.54 16.53 -2.69
N TYR A 480 17.79 16.35 -3.77
CA TYR A 480 17.56 17.37 -4.81
C TYR A 480 16.73 18.57 -4.33
N PHE A 481 16.08 18.45 -3.16
CA PHE A 481 15.25 19.49 -2.54
C PHE A 481 15.98 20.27 -1.42
N LYS A 482 17.28 20.03 -1.20
CA LYS A 482 18.08 20.76 -0.22
C LYS A 482 18.34 22.19 -0.71
N LYS A 483 17.49 23.14 -0.26
CA LYS A 483 17.60 24.55 -0.63
C LYS A 483 18.94 25.13 -0.23
N GLY A 484 19.50 26.03 -1.09
CA GLY A 484 20.77 26.66 -0.86
C GLY A 484 22.00 25.80 -1.12
N ASN A 485 21.85 24.53 -1.50
CA ASN A 485 22.95 23.65 -1.86
C ASN A 485 23.19 23.67 -3.38
N PRO A 486 24.31 24.26 -3.88
CA PRO A 486 24.63 24.29 -5.32
C PRO A 486 24.80 22.88 -5.91
N ALA A 487 25.38 21.94 -5.14
CA ALA A 487 25.56 20.57 -5.60
C ALA A 487 24.21 19.89 -5.87
N ALA A 488 23.21 20.08 -4.98
CA ALA A 488 21.86 19.53 -5.18
C ALA A 488 21.20 20.09 -6.46
N ARG A 489 21.34 21.40 -6.73
CA ARG A 489 20.80 22.05 -7.93
C ARG A 489 21.46 21.50 -9.21
N ASN A 490 22.79 21.40 -9.23
CA ASN A 490 23.53 20.87 -10.36
C ASN A 490 23.21 19.39 -10.60
N SER A 491 23.10 18.60 -9.53
CA SER A 491 22.70 17.20 -9.61
C SER A 491 21.28 17.02 -10.10
N LEU A 492 20.35 17.92 -9.75
CA LEU A 492 18.97 17.89 -10.26
C LEU A 492 18.91 18.15 -11.76
N ASP A 493 19.65 19.15 -12.26
CA ASP A 493 19.74 19.40 -13.70
C ASP A 493 20.36 18.20 -14.45
N LEU A 494 21.40 17.59 -13.86
CA LEU A 494 22.04 16.40 -14.40
C LEU A 494 21.10 15.18 -14.40
N LEU A 495 20.31 15.00 -13.34
CA LEU A 495 19.26 13.97 -13.29
C LEU A 495 18.27 14.14 -14.46
N LEU A 496 17.81 15.37 -14.71
CA LEU A 496 16.83 15.67 -15.76
C LEU A 496 17.40 15.58 -17.18
N LEU A 497 18.73 15.55 -17.34
CA LEU A 497 19.40 15.21 -18.60
C LEU A 497 19.42 13.69 -18.85
N THR A 498 19.37 12.87 -17.78
CA THR A 498 19.53 11.42 -17.85
C THR A 498 18.24 10.64 -17.68
N GLN A 499 17.13 11.28 -17.30
CA GLN A 499 15.82 10.66 -17.10
C GLN A 499 14.78 11.20 -18.07
N GLY A 500 13.86 10.35 -18.49
CA GLY A 500 12.74 10.73 -19.37
C GLY A 500 11.46 11.00 -18.59
N TRP A 501 10.57 11.81 -19.17
CA TRP A 501 9.23 11.99 -18.66
C TRP A 501 8.34 10.78 -18.97
N ARG A 502 7.37 10.42 -18.10
CA ARG A 502 6.68 9.13 -18.17
C ARG A 502 5.15 9.17 -18.25
N ARG A 503 4.52 10.37 -18.17
CA ARG A 503 3.07 10.39 -17.95
C ARG A 503 2.23 10.05 -19.16
N TYR A 504 2.61 10.53 -20.33
CA TYR A 504 1.90 10.36 -21.59
C TYR A 504 2.86 10.14 -22.75
N ASP A 505 2.39 9.47 -23.80
CA ASP A 505 3.12 9.34 -25.07
C ASP A 505 2.91 10.61 -25.91
N LEU A 506 3.81 11.58 -25.75
CA LEU A 506 3.72 12.86 -26.45
C LEU A 506 3.74 12.73 -27.97
N PRO A 507 4.60 11.91 -28.60
CA PRO A 507 4.57 11.66 -30.03
C PRO A 507 3.21 11.22 -30.56
N GLU A 508 2.47 10.39 -29.84
CA GLU A 508 1.13 9.94 -30.26
C GLU A 508 0.07 11.02 -30.01
N ILE A 509 0.16 11.77 -28.90
CA ILE A 509 -0.71 12.94 -28.65
C ILE A 509 -0.56 13.97 -29.77
N MET A 510 0.68 14.23 -30.21
CA MET A 510 0.94 15.15 -31.32
C MET A 510 0.32 14.72 -32.66
N LYS A 511 0.07 13.44 -32.84
CA LYS A 511 -0.67 12.86 -33.98
C LYS A 511 -2.19 12.83 -33.76
N GLY A 512 -2.68 13.31 -32.61
CA GLY A 512 -4.10 13.24 -32.22
C GLY A 512 -4.58 11.87 -31.81
N LYS A 513 -3.67 10.98 -31.39
CA LYS A 513 -3.99 9.68 -30.82
C LYS A 513 -3.91 9.76 -29.28
N TYR A 514 -4.99 9.39 -28.63
CA TYR A 514 -5.12 9.53 -27.17
C TYR A 514 -5.15 8.19 -26.49
N THR A 515 -4.54 8.13 -25.32
CA THR A 515 -4.65 7.00 -24.39
C THR A 515 -5.94 7.17 -23.57
N THR A 516 -6.75 6.11 -23.49
CA THR A 516 -7.98 6.07 -22.70
C THR A 516 -7.83 5.04 -21.56
N PRO A 517 -8.40 5.30 -20.37
CA PRO A 517 -8.38 4.33 -19.29
C PRO A 517 -9.32 3.16 -19.59
N VAL A 518 -8.90 1.94 -19.21
CA VAL A 518 -9.73 0.73 -19.28
C VAL A 518 -10.43 0.48 -17.95
N LEU A 519 -9.76 0.83 -16.84
CA LEU A 519 -10.28 0.69 -15.49
C LEU A 519 -10.90 2.01 -15.05
N GLU A 520 -12.13 1.95 -14.56
CA GLU A 520 -12.86 3.13 -14.05
C GLU A 520 -12.35 3.60 -12.69
N LYS A 521 -12.54 4.89 -12.38
CA LYS A 521 -12.15 5.50 -11.10
C LYS A 521 -12.90 4.90 -9.92
N HIS A 522 -14.21 4.79 -10.04
CA HIS A 522 -15.09 4.33 -8.98
C HIS A 522 -15.48 2.87 -9.23
N SER A 523 -14.76 1.95 -8.62
CA SER A 523 -15.16 0.57 -8.62
C SER A 523 -15.64 0.16 -7.25
N GLU A 524 -16.85 -0.32 -7.20
CA GLU A 524 -17.37 -0.99 -6.03
C GLU A 524 -16.64 -2.31 -5.78
N MET A 525 -16.64 -2.74 -4.52
CA MET A 525 -16.13 -4.07 -4.20
C MET A 525 -17.03 -5.11 -4.86
N ALA A 526 -16.42 -6.12 -5.47
CA ALA A 526 -17.15 -7.19 -6.13
C ALA A 526 -16.43 -8.54 -5.91
N ILE A 527 -17.23 -9.59 -5.81
CA ILE A 527 -16.75 -10.98 -5.78
C ILE A 527 -17.14 -11.61 -7.12
N ARG A 528 -16.15 -12.07 -7.86
CA ARG A 528 -16.30 -12.59 -9.21
C ARG A 528 -15.71 -13.99 -9.34
N GLY A 529 -16.31 -14.78 -10.19
CA GLY A 529 -15.83 -16.11 -10.46
C GLY A 529 -16.55 -16.78 -11.61
N ARG A 530 -16.28 -18.07 -11.77
CA ARG A 530 -17.03 -18.93 -12.70
C ARG A 530 -17.26 -20.31 -12.11
N THR A 531 -18.30 -20.96 -12.53
CA THR A 531 -18.57 -22.35 -12.25
C THR A 531 -17.82 -23.24 -13.24
N LEU A 532 -17.23 -24.33 -12.76
CA LEU A 532 -16.51 -25.29 -13.59
C LEU A 532 -17.39 -26.53 -13.73
N ALA A 533 -17.94 -26.77 -14.94
CA ALA A 533 -18.74 -27.94 -15.23
C ALA A 533 -17.96 -29.24 -14.98
N SER A 534 -18.60 -30.20 -14.30
CA SER A 534 -17.99 -31.48 -13.91
C SER A 534 -17.71 -32.43 -15.09
N SER A 535 -18.22 -32.18 -16.30
CA SER A 535 -17.92 -32.97 -17.49
C SER A 535 -17.91 -32.12 -18.77
N ALA A 536 -16.90 -32.32 -19.60
CA ALA A 536 -16.74 -31.71 -20.92
C ALA A 536 -17.80 -32.15 -21.98
N LEU A 537 -18.74 -33.01 -21.62
CA LEU A 537 -19.69 -33.63 -22.51
C LEU A 537 -21.11 -33.05 -22.46
N LEU A 538 -21.37 -32.05 -21.55
CA LEU A 538 -22.67 -31.41 -21.43
C LEU A 538 -22.80 -30.26 -22.44
N SER A 539 -23.94 -30.23 -23.14
CA SER A 539 -24.24 -29.21 -24.14
C SER A 539 -24.24 -27.80 -23.54
N LYS A 540 -23.89 -26.79 -24.34
CA LYS A 540 -23.82 -25.37 -23.97
C LYS A 540 -25.12 -24.79 -23.35
N SER A 541 -26.23 -25.49 -23.46
CA SER A 541 -27.56 -25.05 -22.97
C SER A 541 -27.83 -25.32 -21.50
N ASP A 542 -26.96 -26.08 -20.80
CA ASP A 542 -27.20 -26.53 -19.41
C ASP A 542 -26.26 -25.89 -18.38
N ASN A 543 -25.60 -24.80 -18.71
CA ASN A 543 -24.59 -24.14 -17.85
C ASN A 543 -25.18 -23.04 -16.95
N GLU A 544 -26.48 -22.93 -16.80
CA GLU A 544 -27.08 -21.97 -15.87
C GLU A 544 -27.06 -22.54 -14.44
N HIS A 545 -26.33 -21.85 -13.57
CA HIS A 545 -26.21 -22.17 -12.16
C HIS A 545 -26.73 -21.02 -11.33
N LEU A 546 -27.25 -21.31 -10.16
CA LEU A 546 -27.44 -20.34 -9.10
C LEU A 546 -26.22 -20.36 -8.18
N VAL A 547 -25.65 -19.21 -7.99
CA VAL A 547 -24.52 -19.01 -7.06
C VAL A 547 -25.02 -18.25 -5.86
N SER A 548 -24.86 -18.85 -4.68
CA SER A 548 -25.19 -18.21 -3.41
C SER A 548 -23.89 -17.74 -2.72
N LEU A 549 -23.93 -16.53 -2.19
CA LEU A 549 -22.86 -15.92 -1.42
C LEU A 549 -23.42 -15.49 -0.05
N ILE A 550 -22.88 -16.07 0.99
CA ILE A 550 -23.32 -15.87 2.37
C ILE A 550 -22.15 -15.29 3.16
N GLY A 551 -22.35 -14.15 3.83
CA GLY A 551 -21.38 -13.57 4.73
C GLY A 551 -21.19 -14.40 5.99
N THR A 552 -19.96 -14.47 6.49
CA THR A 552 -19.60 -15.11 7.76
C THR A 552 -19.07 -14.06 8.74
N GLY A 553 -18.98 -14.39 10.02
CA GLY A 553 -18.45 -13.45 11.01
C GLY A 553 -19.33 -12.22 11.22
N LYS A 554 -18.77 -11.02 11.17
CA LYS A 554 -19.48 -9.74 11.44
C LYS A 554 -20.51 -9.35 10.37
N ILE A 555 -20.47 -9.97 9.18
CA ILE A 555 -21.39 -9.68 8.06
C ILE A 555 -22.38 -10.82 7.79
N ARG A 556 -22.77 -11.57 8.82
CA ARG A 556 -23.72 -12.70 8.72
C ARG A 556 -25.02 -12.38 8.01
N ASN A 557 -25.43 -11.12 8.05
CA ASN A 557 -26.69 -10.67 7.43
C ASN A 557 -26.61 -10.53 5.91
N PHE A 558 -25.43 -10.81 5.33
CA PHE A 558 -25.28 -10.77 3.89
C PHE A 558 -25.60 -12.14 3.28
N ASN A 559 -26.65 -12.21 2.49
CA ASN A 559 -27.02 -13.37 1.69
C ASN A 559 -27.52 -12.88 0.35
N ARG A 560 -26.83 -13.28 -0.72
CA ARG A 560 -27.24 -12.97 -2.10
C ARG A 560 -27.15 -14.22 -2.94
N VAL A 561 -28.14 -14.41 -3.80
CA VAL A 561 -28.18 -15.49 -4.81
C VAL A 561 -28.32 -14.84 -6.18
N ILE A 562 -27.44 -15.19 -7.10
CA ILE A 562 -27.47 -14.68 -8.47
C ILE A 562 -27.34 -15.83 -9.48
N PRO A 563 -27.93 -15.73 -10.66
CA PRO A 563 -27.67 -16.68 -11.75
C PRO A 563 -26.29 -16.41 -12.37
N THR A 564 -25.67 -17.45 -12.93
CA THR A 564 -24.52 -17.30 -13.81
C THR A 564 -24.96 -16.88 -15.22
N ASP A 565 -24.04 -16.34 -15.99
CA ASP A 565 -24.23 -16.21 -17.43
C ASP A 565 -24.12 -17.59 -18.13
N LYS A 566 -24.36 -17.62 -19.46
CA LYS A 566 -24.29 -18.82 -20.29
C LYS A 566 -22.93 -19.51 -20.31
N ASN A 567 -21.87 -18.80 -19.89
CA ASN A 567 -20.49 -19.32 -19.79
C ASN A 567 -20.12 -19.70 -18.36
N GLY A 568 -21.06 -19.60 -17.42
CA GLY A 568 -20.84 -19.91 -16.00
C GLY A 568 -20.21 -18.79 -15.20
N TYR A 569 -20.06 -17.56 -15.74
CA TYR A 569 -19.51 -16.43 -14.99
C TYR A 569 -20.57 -15.78 -14.10
N PHE A 570 -20.13 -15.31 -12.93
CA PHE A 570 -20.95 -14.57 -11.99
C PHE A 570 -20.20 -13.37 -11.40
N CYS A 571 -20.95 -12.36 -10.97
CA CYS A 571 -20.43 -11.15 -10.33
C CYS A 571 -21.37 -10.67 -9.24
N PHE A 572 -20.96 -10.78 -7.99
CA PHE A 572 -21.59 -10.09 -6.88
C PHE A 572 -20.94 -8.72 -6.78
N ASP A 573 -21.59 -7.70 -7.27
CA ASP A 573 -21.17 -6.31 -7.23
C ASP A 573 -21.77 -5.58 -6.02
N SER A 574 -21.31 -4.34 -5.79
CA SER A 574 -21.85 -3.44 -4.76
C SER A 574 -21.87 -4.07 -3.36
N ILE A 575 -20.83 -4.84 -3.04
CA ILE A 575 -20.67 -5.45 -1.72
C ILE A 575 -19.64 -4.60 -0.95
N GLU A 576 -19.99 -4.14 0.25
CA GLU A 576 -19.04 -3.52 1.17
C GLU A 576 -18.81 -4.42 2.37
N TYR A 577 -17.53 -4.68 2.66
CA TYR A 577 -17.13 -5.47 3.83
C TYR A 577 -15.77 -5.02 4.36
N ALA A 578 -15.67 -5.02 5.67
CA ALA A 578 -14.41 -4.76 6.35
C ALA A 578 -13.48 -5.98 6.24
N ASP A 579 -12.19 -5.75 6.40
CA ASP A 579 -11.18 -6.81 6.43
C ASP A 579 -11.45 -7.83 7.54
N GLY A 580 -11.03 -9.07 7.32
CA GLY A 580 -11.31 -10.19 8.21
C GLY A 580 -12.72 -10.77 8.11
N ASN A 581 -13.62 -10.20 7.29
CA ASN A 581 -14.90 -10.81 7.01
C ASN A 581 -14.77 -11.92 5.96
N GLY A 582 -15.36 -13.07 6.25
CA GLY A 582 -15.37 -14.22 5.35
C GLY A 582 -16.67 -14.34 4.59
N PHE A 583 -16.62 -15.09 3.50
CA PHE A 583 -17.78 -15.47 2.72
C PHE A 583 -17.77 -16.96 2.46
N TYR A 584 -18.95 -17.56 2.56
CA TYR A 584 -19.23 -18.89 2.08
C TYR A 584 -19.86 -18.77 0.69
N ILE A 585 -19.37 -19.54 -0.27
CA ILE A 585 -19.90 -19.54 -1.64
C ILE A 585 -20.21 -20.95 -2.12
N GLU A 586 -21.34 -21.10 -2.78
CA GLU A 586 -21.81 -22.35 -3.36
C GLU A 586 -22.50 -22.10 -4.70
N ALA A 587 -22.30 -23.00 -5.64
CA ALA A 587 -23.01 -22.99 -6.92
C ALA A 587 -23.84 -24.28 -7.08
N ILE A 588 -25.11 -24.13 -7.45
CA ILE A 588 -26.02 -25.24 -7.64
C ILE A 588 -26.55 -25.22 -9.08
N GLN A 589 -26.43 -26.32 -9.79
CA GLN A 589 -27.04 -26.50 -11.10
C GLN A 589 -28.55 -26.68 -10.95
N LEU A 590 -29.34 -25.82 -11.58
CA LEU A 590 -30.79 -25.77 -11.39
C LEU A 590 -31.49 -27.09 -11.76
N LYS A 591 -31.12 -27.72 -12.88
CA LYS A 591 -31.78 -28.94 -13.39
C LYS A 591 -31.35 -30.21 -12.62
N ALA A 592 -30.07 -30.35 -12.30
CA ALA A 592 -29.53 -31.57 -11.69
C ALA A 592 -29.50 -31.55 -10.17
N LYS A 593 -29.81 -30.39 -9.51
CA LYS A 593 -29.71 -30.18 -8.06
C LYS A 593 -28.35 -30.58 -7.50
N LYS A 594 -27.29 -30.40 -8.29
CA LYS A 594 -25.93 -30.83 -7.94
C LYS A 594 -25.03 -29.61 -7.73
N THR A 595 -24.19 -29.66 -6.70
CA THR A 595 -23.21 -28.63 -6.45
C THR A 595 -22.05 -28.71 -7.44
N GLU A 596 -21.63 -27.57 -7.96
CA GLU A 596 -20.55 -27.46 -8.95
C GLU A 596 -19.33 -26.78 -8.36
N LYS A 597 -18.17 -27.09 -8.95
CA LYS A 597 -16.89 -26.49 -8.53
C LYS A 597 -16.86 -25.00 -8.94
N ILE A 598 -16.38 -24.14 -8.07
CA ILE A 598 -16.25 -22.70 -8.30
C ILE A 598 -14.77 -22.34 -8.42
N GLU A 599 -14.46 -21.51 -9.39
CA GLU A 599 -13.20 -20.80 -9.50
C GLU A 599 -13.45 -19.31 -9.22
N LEU A 600 -12.91 -18.81 -8.12
CA LEU A 600 -12.94 -17.38 -7.80
C LEU A 600 -11.84 -16.66 -8.55
N PHE A 601 -12.16 -15.50 -9.09
CA PHE A 601 -11.16 -14.65 -9.69
C PHE A 601 -10.58 -13.75 -8.61
N ASP A 602 -9.31 -13.94 -8.34
CA ASP A 602 -8.57 -13.00 -7.52
C ASP A 602 -8.68 -11.61 -8.13
N ARG A 603 -8.86 -10.60 -7.28
CA ARG A 603 -8.61 -9.23 -7.71
C ARG A 603 -7.20 -9.22 -8.27
N LYS A 604 -7.04 -8.75 -9.50
CA LYS A 604 -5.71 -8.55 -10.08
C LYS A 604 -5.05 -7.41 -9.33
N TYR A 605 -4.44 -7.73 -8.21
CA TYR A 605 -3.41 -6.90 -7.61
C TYR A 605 -2.18 -6.92 -8.51
N LEU A 606 -1.32 -5.96 -8.35
CA LEU A 606 -0.01 -5.99 -9.01
C LEU A 606 0.70 -7.28 -8.63
N LYS A 607 0.99 -8.12 -9.60
CA LYS A 607 1.89 -9.24 -9.36
C LYS A 607 3.27 -8.68 -9.06
N GLY A 608 3.99 -9.29 -8.11
CA GLY A 608 5.42 -9.08 -7.97
C GLY A 608 6.09 -9.38 -9.32
N GLY A 609 7.12 -8.63 -9.68
CA GLY A 609 7.89 -8.87 -10.90
C GLY A 609 7.65 -7.93 -12.07
N ASP A 610 6.51 -7.22 -12.14
CA ASP A 610 6.29 -6.19 -13.17
C ASP A 610 6.97 -4.85 -12.80
N LEU A 611 7.75 -4.84 -11.74
CA LEU A 611 8.27 -3.65 -11.12
C LEU A 611 9.79 -3.66 -11.15
N TYR A 612 10.39 -2.51 -11.42
CA TYR A 612 11.83 -2.25 -11.48
C TYR A 612 12.66 -3.08 -10.49
N PRO A 613 13.91 -3.43 -10.81
CA PRO A 613 14.78 -4.16 -9.92
C PRO A 613 14.78 -3.49 -8.54
N GLN A 614 14.62 -4.31 -7.53
CA GLN A 614 14.57 -3.84 -6.15
C GLN A 614 15.85 -3.08 -5.84
N TYR A 615 15.67 -1.99 -5.11
CA TYR A 615 16.75 -1.17 -4.65
C TYR A 615 17.77 -2.01 -3.87
N SER A 616 18.96 -2.22 -4.41
CA SER A 616 20.10 -2.43 -3.58
C SER A 616 20.39 -1.08 -2.91
N LEU A 617 19.74 -0.82 -1.79
CA LEU A 617 20.19 0.25 -0.93
C LEU A 617 21.57 -0.20 -0.43
N GLU A 618 22.62 0.38 -0.97
CA GLU A 618 23.94 0.26 -0.38
C GLU A 618 23.82 0.58 1.11
N ASN A 619 24.55 -0.15 1.92
CA ASN A 619 24.53 -0.10 3.39
C ASN A 619 24.71 1.31 4.00
N ASP A 620 25.03 2.32 3.18
CA ASP A 620 25.31 3.69 3.64
C ASP A 620 24.07 4.57 3.85
N MET A 621 22.92 4.23 3.30
CA MET A 621 21.71 5.05 3.52
C MET A 621 21.02 4.81 4.86
N PHE A 622 21.21 3.64 5.45
CA PHE A 622 20.78 3.35 6.80
C PHE A 622 22.02 3.13 7.65
N GLN A 623 22.42 4.14 8.43
CA GLN A 623 23.45 3.94 9.44
C GLN A 623 23.13 2.67 10.23
N ARG A 624 24.10 1.78 10.37
CA ARG A 624 23.96 0.62 11.26
C ARG A 624 23.53 1.13 12.62
N VAL A 625 22.40 0.65 13.11
CA VAL A 625 21.95 0.92 14.47
C VAL A 625 23.12 0.55 15.39
N GLN A 626 23.53 1.46 16.28
CA GLN A 626 24.70 1.27 17.13
C GLN A 626 24.52 0.05 18.05
N VAL A 627 25.60 -0.64 18.40
CA VAL A 627 25.56 -1.92 19.18
C VAL A 627 24.82 -1.76 20.52
N GLU A 628 24.90 -0.59 21.15
CA GLU A 628 24.19 -0.29 22.41
C GLU A 628 22.66 -0.23 22.23
N ASP A 629 22.18 0.19 21.06
CA ASP A 629 20.77 0.20 20.72
C ASP A 629 20.24 -1.22 20.43
N MET A 630 21.13 -2.17 20.23
CA MET A 630 20.86 -3.57 19.92
C MET A 630 20.42 -4.42 21.12
N GLU A 631 20.92 -4.15 22.33
CA GLU A 631 20.38 -4.76 23.53
C GLU A 631 18.91 -4.43 23.70
N ILE A 632 18.52 -3.23 23.29
CA ILE A 632 17.16 -2.75 23.32
C ILE A 632 16.33 -3.49 22.29
N MET A 633 16.82 -3.64 21.05
CA MET A 633 16.14 -4.41 20.02
C MET A 633 15.98 -5.88 20.39
N THR A 634 16.99 -6.47 21.01
CA THR A 634 16.92 -7.85 21.52
C THR A 634 15.94 -7.97 22.69
N ARG A 635 15.80 -6.92 23.52
CA ARG A 635 14.77 -6.84 24.57
C ARG A 635 13.39 -6.63 23.98
N LEU A 636 13.25 -5.81 22.93
CA LEU A 636 12.01 -5.64 22.18
C LEU A 636 11.54 -6.96 21.54
N ASP A 637 12.45 -7.74 20.97
CA ASP A 637 12.15 -9.07 20.44
C ASP A 637 11.58 -10.03 21.52
N ASN A 638 11.95 -9.84 22.79
CA ASN A 638 11.51 -10.64 23.94
C ASN A 638 10.31 -10.05 24.70
N PHE A 639 10.03 -8.75 24.58
CA PHE A 639 8.94 -8.02 25.25
C PHE A 639 7.84 -7.59 24.29
N HIS A 640 7.31 -8.50 23.52
CA HIS A 640 6.10 -8.24 22.76
C HIS A 640 4.88 -8.25 23.67
N PHE A 641 4.47 -7.08 24.14
CA PHE A 641 3.13 -6.93 24.65
C PHE A 641 2.17 -6.97 23.46
N LEU A 642 1.49 -8.09 23.32
CA LEU A 642 0.14 -8.08 22.85
C LEU A 642 -0.62 -7.17 23.83
N LEU A 643 -0.89 -5.94 23.46
CA LEU A 643 -2.11 -5.30 23.90
C LEU A 643 -3.21 -6.23 23.34
N GLN A 644 -3.70 -7.12 24.19
CA GLN A 644 -5.00 -7.73 23.97
C GLN A 644 -5.90 -6.55 23.67
N ASP A 645 -6.69 -6.66 22.60
CA ASP A 645 -7.73 -5.70 22.31
C ASP A 645 -8.42 -5.38 23.61
N VAL A 646 -8.19 -4.19 24.15
CA VAL A 646 -8.95 -3.70 25.30
C VAL A 646 -10.30 -3.36 24.69
N ILE A 647 -11.13 -4.39 24.56
CA ILE A 647 -12.55 -4.20 24.34
C ILE A 647 -13.02 -3.53 25.62
N VAL A 648 -13.12 -2.21 25.61
CA VAL A 648 -13.79 -1.45 26.64
C VAL A 648 -15.27 -1.83 26.58
N LYS A 649 -15.60 -2.93 27.23
CA LYS A 649 -16.99 -3.28 27.49
C LYS A 649 -17.47 -2.34 28.59
N ALA A 650 -18.05 -1.21 28.21
CA ALA A 650 -18.84 -0.44 29.14
C ALA A 650 -19.94 -1.37 29.67
N PRO A 651 -20.12 -1.49 30.99
CA PRO A 651 -21.22 -2.27 31.55
C PRO A 651 -22.53 -1.62 31.16
N ILE A 652 -23.27 -2.26 30.26
CA ILE A 652 -24.56 -1.74 29.71
C ILE A 652 -25.65 -1.76 30.79
N TRP A 653 -25.44 -2.38 31.98
CA TRP A 653 -26.50 -2.65 32.96
C TRP A 653 -26.10 -2.38 34.42
N GLY A 654 -27.01 -1.76 35.16
CA GLY A 654 -26.84 -1.47 36.58
C GLY A 654 -26.84 -2.73 37.49
N SER A 655 -26.10 -2.65 38.56
CA SER A 655 -25.52 -3.74 39.38
C SER A 655 -26.44 -4.68 40.15
N ARG A 656 -27.75 -4.57 40.16
CA ARG A 656 -28.62 -5.41 41.04
C ARG A 656 -29.18 -6.68 40.40
N ASN A 657 -29.20 -6.80 39.07
CA ASN A 657 -29.83 -7.94 38.34
C ASN A 657 -28.86 -8.71 37.46
N TYR A 658 -27.57 -8.70 37.80
CA TYR A 658 -26.50 -9.24 36.99
C TYR A 658 -25.77 -10.41 37.69
N ARG A 659 -25.62 -11.52 36.97
CA ARG A 659 -24.82 -12.68 37.39
C ARG A 659 -23.79 -12.98 36.31
N SER A 660 -22.53 -13.08 36.68
CA SER A 660 -21.39 -13.22 35.74
C SER A 660 -20.55 -14.45 36.14
N PHE A 661 -20.09 -15.18 35.14
CA PHE A 661 -19.23 -16.35 35.26
C PHE A 661 -18.05 -16.21 34.30
N THR A 662 -16.86 -16.58 34.78
CA THR A 662 -15.64 -16.56 33.95
C THR A 662 -15.35 -17.95 33.39
N GLY A 663 -14.49 -18.04 32.36
CA GLY A 663 -14.10 -19.32 31.77
C GLY A 663 -13.57 -20.34 32.76
N LYS A 664 -12.93 -19.90 33.86
CA LYS A 664 -12.46 -20.80 34.95
C LYS A 664 -13.61 -21.46 35.72
N ASP A 665 -14.73 -20.77 35.84
CA ASP A 665 -15.91 -21.29 36.57
C ASP A 665 -16.71 -22.27 35.72
N VAL A 666 -16.66 -22.16 34.41
CA VAL A 666 -17.48 -22.94 33.48
C VAL A 666 -16.79 -24.20 32.96
N VAL A 667 -15.47 -24.25 32.88
CA VAL A 667 -14.68 -25.41 32.37
C VAL A 667 -14.91 -26.70 33.16
N ARG A 668 -15.30 -26.62 34.44
CA ARG A 668 -15.58 -27.79 35.29
C ARG A 668 -16.81 -28.59 34.88
N TYR A 669 -17.65 -28.09 34.00
CA TYR A 669 -18.86 -28.79 33.58
C TYR A 669 -18.58 -29.64 32.33
N LYS A 670 -19.17 -30.85 32.30
CA LYS A 670 -18.95 -31.82 31.23
C LYS A 670 -19.56 -31.39 29.88
N ASP A 671 -20.72 -30.76 29.96
CA ASP A 671 -21.48 -30.32 28.82
C ASP A 671 -22.26 -29.02 29.12
N MET A 672 -22.78 -28.38 28.09
CA MET A 672 -23.51 -27.13 28.20
C MET A 672 -24.82 -27.27 28.98
N ARG A 673 -25.53 -28.41 28.85
CA ARG A 673 -26.77 -28.66 29.58
C ARG A 673 -26.55 -28.70 31.09
N SER A 674 -25.47 -29.34 31.51
CA SER A 674 -25.07 -29.41 32.94
C SER A 674 -24.67 -28.02 33.46
N LEU A 675 -23.97 -27.24 32.69
CA LEU A 675 -23.61 -25.86 33.02
C LEU A 675 -24.86 -24.99 33.21
N LEU A 676 -25.75 -24.94 32.22
CA LEU A 676 -26.95 -24.13 32.24
C LEU A 676 -27.87 -24.52 33.39
N LYS A 677 -28.05 -25.82 33.64
CA LYS A 677 -28.85 -26.35 34.79
C LYS A 677 -28.27 -25.91 36.13
N SER A 678 -26.92 -25.88 36.25
CA SER A 678 -26.28 -25.41 37.48
C SER A 678 -26.52 -23.93 37.77
N GLN A 679 -26.88 -23.15 36.72
CA GLN A 679 -27.18 -21.72 36.79
C GLN A 679 -28.69 -21.45 37.00
N GLY A 680 -29.50 -22.50 37.23
CA GLY A 680 -30.94 -22.36 37.37
C GLY A 680 -31.70 -22.15 36.05
N LEU A 681 -31.06 -22.48 34.92
CA LEU A 681 -31.67 -22.48 33.63
C LEU A 681 -32.16 -23.86 33.26
N THR A 682 -33.37 -23.96 32.71
CA THR A 682 -33.95 -25.22 32.22
C THR A 682 -33.95 -25.25 30.71
N ILE A 683 -33.71 -26.42 30.15
CA ILE A 683 -33.71 -26.63 28.69
C ILE A 683 -34.86 -27.58 28.40
N SER A 684 -35.76 -27.13 27.51
CA SER A 684 -36.86 -27.99 27.02
C SER A 684 -36.67 -28.16 25.52
N THR A 685 -36.76 -29.39 25.07
CA THR A 685 -36.70 -29.73 23.63
C THR A 685 -38.15 -29.76 23.12
N MET A 686 -38.47 -28.91 22.18
CA MET A 686 -39.81 -28.87 21.53
C MET A 686 -39.69 -29.43 20.12
N THR A 687 -40.70 -30.29 19.79
CA THR A 687 -40.99 -30.66 18.40
C THR A 687 -42.15 -29.77 17.93
N GLU A 688 -41.87 -28.78 17.12
CA GLU A 688 -42.90 -27.97 16.49
C GLU A 688 -43.37 -28.62 15.19
N ASN A 689 -44.67 -29.02 15.17
CA ASN A 689 -45.41 -29.13 13.90
C ASN A 689 -45.77 -27.69 13.47
N THR A 690 -45.00 -27.08 12.58
CA THR A 690 -45.27 -25.72 12.14
C THR A 690 -46.42 -25.71 11.16
N GLU A 691 -47.65 -25.46 11.65
CA GLU A 691 -48.62 -24.73 10.87
C GLU A 691 -48.29 -23.24 10.95
N VAL A 692 -47.78 -22.70 9.87
CA VAL A 692 -47.56 -21.24 9.76
C VAL A 692 -48.96 -20.57 9.61
N ILE A 693 -49.53 -20.13 10.73
CA ILE A 693 -50.74 -19.33 10.74
C ILE A 693 -50.32 -17.90 10.32
N TYR A 694 -50.57 -17.56 9.07
CA TYR A 694 -50.57 -16.17 8.60
C TYR A 694 -51.77 -15.44 9.19
N ASP A 695 -51.52 -14.52 10.14
CA ASP A 695 -52.57 -13.59 10.61
C ASP A 695 -52.93 -12.62 9.50
N ARG A 696 -54.10 -12.80 8.86
CA ARG A 696 -54.64 -12.00 7.76
C ARG A 696 -55.14 -10.62 8.17
N THR A 697 -54.91 -10.16 9.38
CA THR A 697 -55.45 -8.93 9.94
C THR A 697 -54.58 -7.67 9.80
N LEU A 698 -53.49 -7.73 9.07
CA LEU A 698 -52.77 -6.51 8.71
C LEU A 698 -53.32 -5.97 7.39
N SER A 699 -54.13 -4.94 7.46
CA SER A 699 -54.63 -4.16 6.33
C SER A 699 -53.45 -3.40 5.69
N ALA A 700 -52.92 -3.92 4.61
CA ALA A 700 -52.16 -3.12 3.68
C ALA A 700 -53.15 -2.40 2.76
N ASP A 701 -52.97 -1.11 2.51
CA ASP A 701 -53.75 -0.33 1.62
C ASP A 701 -53.81 -0.96 0.22
N GLU A 702 -55.02 -0.88 -0.41
CA GLU A 702 -55.30 -1.60 -1.68
C GLU A 702 -54.41 -1.19 -2.86
N GLU A 703 -53.74 -0.07 -2.80
CA GLU A 703 -52.87 0.40 -3.90
C GLU A 703 -51.48 -0.29 -3.99
N ASP A 704 -51.03 -1.00 -2.96
CA ASP A 704 -49.73 -1.68 -2.96
C ASP A 704 -49.82 -3.17 -3.31
N ARG A 705 -51.03 -3.73 -3.54
CA ARG A 705 -51.21 -5.16 -3.87
C ARG A 705 -50.67 -5.58 -5.25
N ASP A 706 -50.58 -4.64 -6.17
CA ASP A 706 -50.18 -4.94 -7.57
C ASP A 706 -48.66 -4.87 -7.79
N LYS A 707 -47.86 -4.53 -6.78
CA LYS A 707 -46.41 -4.43 -6.88
C LYS A 707 -45.61 -5.52 -6.16
N ILE A 708 -46.27 -6.45 -5.52
CA ILE A 708 -45.61 -7.61 -4.92
C ILE A 708 -45.40 -8.63 -6.03
N THR A 709 -44.21 -8.60 -6.63
CA THR A 709 -43.75 -9.71 -7.46
C THR A 709 -43.67 -10.91 -6.53
N VAL A 710 -44.58 -11.84 -6.69
CA VAL A 710 -44.60 -13.13 -6.00
C VAL A 710 -43.30 -13.83 -6.33
N VAL A 711 -42.35 -13.83 -5.40
CA VAL A 711 -41.23 -14.76 -5.44
C VAL A 711 -41.86 -16.14 -5.37
N ASP A 712 -41.67 -16.89 -6.43
CA ASP A 712 -42.33 -18.13 -6.76
C ASP A 712 -42.44 -19.07 -5.56
N ARG A 713 -43.61 -19.40 -5.14
CA ARG A 713 -43.94 -20.32 -4.04
C ARG A 713 -43.25 -21.68 -4.23
N ASP A 714 -43.01 -22.06 -5.47
CA ASP A 714 -42.39 -23.34 -5.81
C ASP A 714 -40.85 -23.39 -5.52
N MET A 715 -40.18 -22.25 -5.35
CA MET A 715 -38.78 -22.23 -5.01
C MET A 715 -38.53 -22.51 -3.51
N PHE A 716 -39.43 -22.14 -2.63
CA PHE A 716 -39.36 -22.45 -1.20
C PHE A 716 -39.91 -23.87 -0.89
N SER A 717 -40.90 -24.34 -1.57
CA SER A 717 -41.45 -25.70 -1.36
C SER A 717 -40.52 -26.82 -1.85
N ALA A 718 -39.56 -26.51 -2.74
CA ALA A 718 -38.55 -27.48 -3.16
C ALA A 718 -37.40 -27.67 -2.13
N LEU A 719 -37.32 -26.80 -1.12
CA LEU A 719 -36.37 -26.83 -0.02
C LEU A 719 -37.00 -27.44 1.25
N GLU A 720 -38.32 -27.56 1.33
CA GLU A 720 -39.04 -28.22 2.45
C GLU A 720 -39.17 -29.72 2.20
N GLY A 721 -38.11 -30.43 2.38
CA GLY A 721 -38.20 -31.84 2.80
C GLY A 721 -38.70 -31.83 4.24
N SER A 722 -39.90 -32.38 4.49
CA SER A 722 -40.54 -32.48 5.81
C SER A 722 -39.63 -33.20 6.83
N THR A 723 -38.85 -32.44 7.58
CA THR A 723 -38.22 -32.89 8.82
C THR A 723 -38.80 -32.06 9.94
N SER A 724 -39.39 -32.70 10.94
CA SER A 724 -39.81 -32.08 12.19
C SER A 724 -38.55 -31.46 12.83
N LEU A 725 -38.50 -30.13 12.86
CA LEU A 725 -37.45 -29.38 13.54
C LEU A 725 -37.55 -29.58 15.06
N VAL A 726 -36.53 -30.16 15.65
CA VAL A 726 -36.41 -30.30 17.12
C VAL A 726 -35.55 -29.13 17.59
N GLU A 727 -36.17 -28.13 18.23
CA GLU A 727 -35.43 -26.97 18.77
C GLU A 727 -35.30 -27.06 20.31
N ASP A 728 -34.09 -26.87 20.81
CA ASP A 728 -33.83 -26.69 22.24
C ASP A 728 -34.13 -25.24 22.65
N MET A 729 -34.93 -25.07 23.71
CA MET A 729 -35.30 -23.79 24.27
C MET A 729 -34.76 -23.63 25.67
N ILE A 730 -34.24 -22.46 26.02
CA ILE A 730 -33.72 -22.16 27.35
C ILE A 730 -34.72 -21.29 28.10
N TYR A 731 -35.00 -21.72 29.37
CA TYR A 731 -35.94 -21.06 30.26
C TYR A 731 -35.26 -20.65 31.58
N TYR A 732 -35.68 -19.53 32.12
CA TYR A 732 -35.36 -19.07 33.45
C TYR A 732 -36.67 -18.85 34.24
N ASN A 733 -36.89 -19.55 35.37
CA ASN A 733 -38.16 -19.51 36.11
C ASN A 733 -39.38 -19.71 35.20
N ASP A 734 -39.36 -20.75 34.37
CA ASP A 734 -40.40 -21.10 33.38
C ASP A 734 -40.66 -20.01 32.30
N GLN A 735 -39.70 -19.14 32.11
CA GLN A 735 -39.78 -18.07 31.12
C GLN A 735 -38.70 -18.23 30.06
N ARG A 736 -39.11 -18.20 28.79
CA ARG A 736 -38.17 -18.21 27.68
C ARG A 736 -37.27 -16.96 27.72
N ILE A 737 -35.97 -17.13 27.49
CA ILE A 737 -34.97 -16.07 27.53
C ILE A 737 -34.40 -15.80 26.16
N LEU A 738 -33.87 -14.60 26.00
CA LEU A 738 -33.06 -14.26 24.83
C LEU A 738 -31.62 -14.70 25.03
N LEU A 739 -31.01 -15.27 24.00
CA LEU A 739 -29.61 -15.67 23.99
C LEU A 739 -28.83 -14.81 23.02
N PHE A 740 -27.73 -14.23 23.50
CA PHE A 740 -26.73 -13.59 22.68
C PHE A 740 -25.39 -14.28 22.86
N VAL A 741 -24.72 -14.59 21.76
CA VAL A 741 -23.37 -15.14 21.75
C VAL A 741 -22.48 -14.18 20.97
N ASP A 742 -21.42 -13.69 21.62
CA ASP A 742 -20.54 -12.65 21.09
C ASP A 742 -21.33 -11.47 20.49
N ASP A 743 -22.26 -10.95 21.31
CA ASP A 743 -23.17 -9.83 21.04
C ASP A 743 -24.18 -10.04 19.88
N ASN A 744 -24.34 -11.29 19.41
CA ASN A 744 -25.33 -11.61 18.36
C ASN A 744 -26.45 -12.48 18.92
N TYR A 745 -27.71 -12.18 18.54
CA TYR A 745 -28.81 -13.05 18.86
C TYR A 745 -28.60 -14.46 18.29
N CYS A 746 -28.83 -15.45 19.11
CA CYS A 746 -28.56 -16.84 18.76
C CYS A 746 -29.73 -17.75 19.23
N LYS A 747 -30.04 -18.77 18.44
CA LYS A 747 -31.02 -19.76 18.89
C LYS A 747 -30.39 -20.66 19.97
N PRO A 748 -31.17 -21.01 21.00
CA PRO A 748 -30.67 -21.79 22.12
C PRO A 748 -30.07 -23.16 21.78
N ASP A 749 -30.54 -23.81 20.74
CA ASP A 749 -30.02 -25.08 20.24
C ASP A 749 -28.55 -25.01 19.84
N ILE A 750 -28.14 -23.86 19.36
CA ILE A 750 -26.74 -23.60 18.97
C ILE A 750 -25.84 -23.60 20.19
N LEU A 751 -26.21 -22.90 21.27
CA LEU A 751 -25.45 -22.90 22.52
C LEU A 751 -25.33 -24.31 23.10
N VAL A 752 -26.44 -25.03 23.10
CA VAL A 752 -26.54 -26.34 23.75
C VAL A 752 -25.75 -27.41 23.00
N ASN A 753 -25.82 -27.40 21.69
CA ASN A 753 -25.31 -28.51 20.89
C ASN A 753 -23.94 -28.21 20.21
N TRP A 754 -23.55 -26.94 20.12
CA TRP A 754 -22.36 -26.53 19.32
C TRP A 754 -21.25 -25.84 20.15
N ILE A 755 -21.56 -25.27 21.32
CA ILE A 755 -20.60 -24.60 22.18
C ILE A 755 -20.33 -25.46 23.39
N THR A 756 -19.08 -25.80 23.65
CA THR A 756 -18.67 -26.51 24.86
C THR A 756 -18.36 -25.52 25.99
N PRO A 757 -18.47 -25.95 27.28
CA PRO A 757 -18.03 -25.10 28.39
C PRO A 757 -16.58 -24.62 28.27
N GLY A 758 -15.72 -25.40 27.58
CA GLY A 758 -14.35 -25.05 27.34
C GLY A 758 -14.15 -23.85 26.37
N ASP A 759 -15.13 -23.60 25.50
CA ASP A 759 -15.10 -22.50 24.53
C ASP A 759 -15.53 -21.16 25.13
N ILE A 760 -16.09 -21.15 26.34
CA ILE A 760 -16.63 -19.94 26.97
C ILE A 760 -15.51 -19.17 27.66
N GLU A 761 -15.39 -17.91 27.38
CA GLU A 761 -14.56 -16.96 28.11
C GLU A 761 -15.36 -16.32 29.24
N HIS A 762 -16.58 -15.89 28.94
CA HIS A 762 -17.46 -15.23 29.88
C HIS A 762 -18.94 -15.56 29.57
N MET A 763 -19.73 -15.71 30.64
CA MET A 763 -21.19 -15.92 30.54
C MET A 763 -21.90 -15.04 31.57
N SER A 764 -22.95 -14.34 31.16
CA SER A 764 -23.73 -13.50 32.08
C SER A 764 -25.22 -13.60 31.83
N LEU A 765 -25.99 -13.76 32.93
CA LEU A 765 -27.43 -13.72 32.93
C LEU A 765 -27.90 -12.36 33.45
N VAL A 766 -28.56 -11.60 32.61
CA VAL A 766 -29.19 -10.30 32.91
C VAL A 766 -30.69 -10.51 33.06
N ARG A 767 -31.26 -10.08 34.16
CA ARG A 767 -32.67 -10.25 34.50
C ARG A 767 -33.39 -8.89 34.42
N ASP A 768 -34.70 -8.93 34.27
CA ASP A 768 -35.58 -7.77 34.33
C ASP A 768 -35.25 -6.65 33.31
N VAL A 769 -34.79 -7.03 32.14
CA VAL A 769 -34.59 -6.11 31.02
C VAL A 769 -35.95 -5.66 30.49
N ASP A 770 -36.12 -4.34 30.31
CA ASP A 770 -37.32 -3.81 29.71
C ASP A 770 -37.49 -4.31 28.27
N ARG A 771 -38.73 -4.65 27.89
CA ARG A 771 -39.05 -5.20 26.56
C ARG A 771 -38.60 -4.30 25.40
N ASP A 772 -38.74 -3.00 25.54
CA ASP A 772 -38.30 -2.06 24.51
C ASP A 772 -36.79 -2.13 24.28
N LYS A 773 -36.00 -2.21 25.36
CA LYS A 773 -34.55 -2.40 25.26
C LYS A 773 -34.17 -3.75 24.69
N ALA A 774 -34.94 -4.81 24.98
CA ALA A 774 -34.72 -6.12 24.39
C ALA A 774 -35.06 -6.11 22.88
N ASN A 775 -36.08 -5.39 22.47
CA ASN A 775 -36.40 -5.17 21.05
C ASN A 775 -35.31 -4.37 20.34
N ASP A 776 -34.79 -3.31 20.96
CA ASP A 776 -33.67 -2.53 20.40
C ASP A 776 -32.41 -3.40 20.19
N LEU A 777 -32.09 -4.27 21.16
CA LEU A 777 -30.98 -5.22 21.05
C LEU A 777 -31.22 -6.24 19.91
N LEU A 778 -32.41 -6.78 19.79
CA LEU A 778 -32.77 -7.68 18.69
C LEU A 778 -32.72 -6.96 17.34
N GLN A 779 -33.19 -5.72 17.28
CA GLN A 779 -33.16 -4.90 16.06
C GLN A 779 -31.72 -4.67 15.56
N GLY A 780 -30.77 -4.46 16.48
CA GLY A 780 -29.33 -4.31 16.15
C GLY A 780 -28.69 -5.59 15.60
N THR A 781 -29.31 -6.76 15.79
CA THR A 781 -28.74 -8.07 15.39
C THR A 781 -29.52 -8.79 14.28
N LEU A 782 -30.74 -8.33 13.95
CA LEU A 782 -31.59 -8.93 12.92
C LEU A 782 -31.31 -8.34 11.53
N LYS A 783 -31.59 -9.14 10.51
CA LYS A 783 -31.28 -8.82 9.09
C LYS A 783 -32.10 -7.66 8.53
N TRP A 784 -31.46 -6.82 7.72
CA TRP A 784 -32.15 -5.76 6.94
C TRP A 784 -33.29 -6.29 6.04
N SER A 785 -33.16 -7.49 5.48
CA SER A 785 -34.20 -8.13 4.68
C SER A 785 -35.45 -8.53 5.48
N GLU A 786 -35.29 -8.80 6.76
CA GLU A 786 -36.38 -9.09 7.68
C GLU A 786 -36.98 -7.80 8.24
N MET A 787 -36.22 -6.73 8.30
CA MET A 787 -36.67 -5.41 8.78
C MET A 787 -37.39 -4.58 7.70
N TYR A 788 -37.16 -4.84 6.41
CA TYR A 788 -37.74 -4.06 5.32
C TYR A 788 -39.26 -4.10 5.28
N TYR A 789 -39.87 -5.18 5.80
CA TYR A 789 -41.32 -5.38 5.88
C TYR A 789 -41.92 -5.01 7.25
N MET A 790 -41.12 -4.50 8.20
CA MET A 790 -41.55 -4.24 9.58
C MET A 790 -41.62 -2.75 9.88
N ASN A 791 -42.80 -2.32 10.40
CA ASN A 791 -42.98 -0.99 10.92
C ASN A 791 -42.08 -0.79 12.16
N LYS A 792 -41.55 0.42 12.40
CA LYS A 792 -40.65 0.77 13.50
C LYS A 792 -41.11 0.37 14.91
N ASN A 793 -42.42 0.03 15.07
CA ASN A 793 -43.04 -0.38 16.33
C ASN A 793 -43.31 -1.88 16.42
N TYR A 794 -42.60 -2.72 15.64
CA TYR A 794 -42.83 -4.16 15.66
C TYR A 794 -42.19 -4.80 16.89
N ASP A 795 -42.96 -5.65 17.56
CA ASP A 795 -42.47 -6.35 18.76
C ASP A 795 -41.69 -7.60 18.38
N LEU A 796 -40.38 -7.44 18.23
CA LEU A 796 -39.42 -8.50 17.82
C LEU A 796 -39.34 -9.63 18.84
N CYS A 797 -39.51 -9.32 20.14
CA CYS A 797 -39.52 -10.34 21.19
C CYS A 797 -40.71 -11.32 21.02
N TYR A 798 -41.83 -10.82 20.54
CA TYR A 798 -42.99 -11.67 20.22
C TYR A 798 -42.81 -12.41 18.90
N ALA A 799 -42.43 -11.69 17.86
CA ALA A 799 -42.41 -12.22 16.50
C ALA A 799 -41.35 -13.28 16.27
N TYR A 800 -40.16 -13.07 16.82
CA TYR A 800 -38.99 -13.96 16.58
C TYR A 800 -38.71 -14.91 17.72
N CYS A 801 -38.96 -14.49 18.96
CA CYS A 801 -38.60 -15.26 20.14
C CYS A 801 -39.82 -15.84 20.82
N HIS A 802 -41.02 -15.62 20.30
CA HIS A 802 -42.29 -16.09 20.84
C HIS A 802 -42.49 -15.76 22.33
N ILE A 803 -41.91 -14.63 22.79
CA ILE A 803 -42.10 -14.16 24.17
C ILE A 803 -43.45 -13.43 24.26
N PRO A 804 -44.40 -13.87 25.12
CA PRO A 804 -45.74 -13.29 25.20
C PRO A 804 -45.76 -11.78 25.39
N ARG A 805 -46.61 -11.05 24.67
CA ARG A 805 -46.75 -9.57 24.73
C ARG A 805 -47.10 -9.07 26.13
N SER A 806 -47.72 -9.90 26.96
CA SER A 806 -48.03 -9.57 28.36
C SER A 806 -46.82 -9.37 29.25
N ARG A 807 -45.63 -9.67 28.80
CA ARG A 807 -44.40 -9.54 29.59
C ARG A 807 -43.62 -8.28 29.26
N SER A 808 -43.54 -7.40 30.24
CA SER A 808 -42.75 -6.17 30.18
C SER A 808 -41.25 -6.35 30.53
N LYS A 809 -40.90 -7.44 31.19
CA LYS A 809 -39.52 -7.77 31.62
C LYS A 809 -39.06 -9.09 31.02
N ILE A 810 -37.82 -9.10 30.51
CA ILE A 810 -37.23 -10.22 29.80
C ILE A 810 -35.86 -10.54 30.41
N ALA A 811 -35.50 -11.82 30.46
CA ALA A 811 -34.14 -12.25 30.83
C ALA A 811 -33.30 -12.48 29.58
N ILE A 812 -32.03 -12.07 29.63
CA ILE A 812 -31.06 -12.20 28.56
C ILE A 812 -29.83 -12.96 29.04
N LEU A 813 -29.43 -14.00 28.34
CA LEU A 813 -28.20 -14.72 28.52
C LEU A 813 -27.18 -14.28 27.49
N ASN A 814 -26.11 -13.65 27.94
CA ASN A 814 -24.98 -13.29 27.08
C ASN A 814 -23.84 -14.29 27.31
N VAL A 815 -23.27 -14.76 26.21
CA VAL A 815 -22.14 -15.70 26.22
C VAL A 815 -21.03 -15.08 25.33
N THR A 816 -19.82 -14.99 25.86
CA THR A 816 -18.63 -14.59 25.10
C THR A 816 -17.74 -15.81 24.95
N THR A 817 -17.30 -16.10 23.73
CA THR A 817 -16.40 -17.20 23.43
C THR A 817 -14.95 -16.76 23.34
N LYS A 818 -13.99 -17.65 23.65
CA LYS A 818 -12.55 -17.35 23.69
C LYS A 818 -11.96 -16.94 22.34
N ASN A 819 -12.50 -17.47 21.25
CA ASN A 819 -11.97 -17.29 19.91
C ASN A 819 -12.92 -16.49 18.99
N GLY A 820 -13.89 -15.80 19.59
CA GLY A 820 -15.01 -15.26 18.85
C GLY A 820 -15.94 -16.36 18.34
N PHE A 821 -17.09 -15.93 17.86
CA PHE A 821 -18.13 -16.84 17.41
C PHE A 821 -17.79 -17.38 16.01
N ASP A 822 -17.44 -18.65 15.93
CA ASP A 822 -17.20 -19.38 14.69
C ASP A 822 -18.49 -19.50 13.84
N SER A 823 -18.34 -19.69 12.52
CA SER A 823 -19.40 -19.93 11.51
C SER A 823 -20.43 -21.00 11.88
N ARG A 824 -20.22 -21.74 12.96
CA ARG A 824 -21.13 -22.71 13.58
C ARG A 824 -22.49 -22.11 13.99
N CYS A 825 -22.64 -20.83 14.06
CA CYS A 825 -23.83 -20.15 14.55
C CYS A 825 -24.75 -19.57 13.48
N LEU A 826 -24.66 -20.03 12.29
CA LEU A 826 -25.55 -19.67 11.19
C LEU A 826 -26.85 -20.47 11.34
N GLY A 827 -27.86 -20.02 12.04
CA GLY A 827 -29.20 -20.57 12.22
C GLY A 827 -29.51 -21.95 11.60
N TRP A 828 -30.75 -22.35 11.44
CA TRP A 828 -31.16 -23.66 10.89
C TRP A 828 -30.57 -23.99 9.50
N TRP A 829 -30.08 -23.00 8.75
CA TRP A 829 -29.31 -23.19 7.53
C TRP A 829 -27.96 -23.88 7.78
N SER A 830 -27.35 -23.74 8.97
CA SER A 830 -26.07 -24.38 9.28
C SER A 830 -26.19 -25.90 9.46
N GLU A 831 -27.31 -26.37 9.98
CA GLU A 831 -27.55 -27.79 10.18
C GLU A 831 -27.73 -28.53 8.86
N TYR A 832 -28.45 -27.92 7.92
CA TYR A 832 -28.60 -28.45 6.55
C TYR A 832 -27.26 -28.51 5.83
N TYR A 833 -26.41 -27.49 6.00
CA TYR A 833 -25.11 -27.38 5.33
C TYR A 833 -23.99 -28.18 5.99
N MET A 834 -24.02 -28.40 7.32
CA MET A 834 -23.00 -29.15 8.04
C MET A 834 -23.09 -30.67 7.82
N ASN A 835 -24.29 -31.19 7.66
CA ASN A 835 -24.47 -32.62 7.30
C ASN A 835 -23.93 -32.96 5.90
N ILE A 836 -23.66 -31.93 5.06
CA ILE A 836 -23.09 -32.08 3.73
C ILE A 836 -21.56 -31.93 3.73
N GLN A 837 -20.93 -31.45 4.80
CA GLN A 837 -19.47 -31.26 4.89
C GLN A 837 -18.64 -32.56 4.88
N GLN A 838 -19.20 -33.72 5.07
CA GLN A 838 -18.45 -34.99 4.97
C GLN A 838 -18.09 -35.39 3.53
N ASP A 839 -18.67 -34.73 2.51
CA ASP A 839 -18.33 -35.01 1.11
C ASP A 839 -18.22 -33.72 0.31
N ASN A 840 -17.02 -33.29 0.04
CA ASN A 840 -16.68 -32.56 -1.22
C ASN A 840 -15.95 -31.20 -1.15
N LYS A 841 -14.85 -31.20 -1.89
CA LYS A 841 -14.07 -30.08 -2.48
C LYS A 841 -14.86 -29.05 -3.33
N ARG A 842 -16.17 -28.91 -3.17
CA ARG A 842 -17.08 -28.10 -4.00
C ARG A 842 -17.65 -26.87 -3.30
N LYS A 843 -17.40 -26.72 -2.01
CA LYS A 843 -17.85 -25.62 -1.16
C LYS A 843 -16.62 -24.94 -0.55
N THR A 844 -16.59 -23.62 -0.54
CA THR A 844 -15.39 -22.89 -0.09
C THR A 844 -15.79 -21.71 0.75
N THR A 845 -15.23 -21.62 1.95
CA THR A 845 -15.16 -20.38 2.72
C THR A 845 -13.87 -19.66 2.33
N PHE A 846 -13.95 -18.39 2.05
CA PHE A 846 -12.81 -17.57 1.68
C PHE A 846 -12.90 -16.18 2.34
N TYR A 847 -11.75 -15.56 2.52
CA TYR A 847 -11.59 -14.26 3.18
C TYR A 847 -10.98 -13.29 2.18
N PRO A 848 -11.78 -12.60 1.38
CA PRO A 848 -11.25 -11.60 0.45
C PRO A 848 -10.79 -10.37 1.21
N LEU A 849 -9.78 -9.66 0.69
CA LEU A 849 -9.33 -8.41 1.27
C LEU A 849 -10.49 -7.40 1.34
N GLY A 850 -10.89 -7.06 2.55
CA GLY A 850 -11.87 -6.03 2.86
C GLY A 850 -11.22 -4.67 3.11
N TYR A 851 -12.04 -3.62 3.31
CA TYR A 851 -11.49 -2.33 3.76
C TYR A 851 -11.11 -2.41 5.24
N GLN A 852 -9.97 -1.79 5.56
CA GLN A 852 -9.48 -1.72 6.93
C GLN A 852 -10.35 -0.77 7.76
N LEU A 853 -10.74 -1.20 8.95
CA LEU A 853 -11.39 -0.32 9.91
C LEU A 853 -10.33 0.60 10.54
N PRO A 854 -10.61 1.89 10.71
CA PRO A 854 -9.69 2.80 11.36
C PRO A 854 -9.44 2.39 12.81
N VAL A 855 -8.18 2.49 13.22
CA VAL A 855 -7.73 2.27 14.60
C VAL A 855 -6.90 3.48 14.99
N GLU A 856 -7.07 3.96 16.21
CA GLU A 856 -6.28 5.06 16.74
C GLU A 856 -4.87 4.59 17.15
N PHE A 857 -3.89 5.44 16.91
CA PHE A 857 -2.54 5.21 17.41
C PHE A 857 -2.53 5.27 18.93
N TYR A 858 -2.09 4.19 19.57
CA TYR A 858 -1.97 4.14 21.02
C TYR A 858 -0.75 4.94 21.50
N SER A 859 -1.01 6.01 22.24
CA SER A 859 0.02 6.76 22.95
C SER A 859 -0.24 6.62 24.46
N PRO A 860 0.60 5.91 25.21
CA PRO A 860 0.38 5.76 26.65
C PRO A 860 0.46 7.10 27.37
N GLU A 861 -0.41 7.27 28.35
CA GLU A 861 -0.45 8.45 29.22
C GLU A 861 0.14 8.10 30.59
N TYR A 862 1.17 8.83 30.99
CA TYR A 862 1.84 8.71 32.29
C TYR A 862 1.46 9.88 33.21
N ASP A 863 0.17 10.11 33.39
CA ASP A 863 -0.42 11.22 34.14
C ASP A 863 -0.40 11.03 35.66
N THR A 864 -0.21 9.79 36.15
CA THR A 864 -0.16 9.44 37.57
C THR A 864 1.17 8.79 37.95
N ALA A 865 1.56 8.88 39.23
CA ALA A 865 2.79 8.24 39.76
C ALA A 865 2.75 6.71 39.51
N ALA A 866 1.60 6.06 39.72
CA ALA A 866 1.46 4.63 39.52
C ALA A 866 1.68 4.20 38.06
N LYS A 867 1.27 5.03 37.08
CA LYS A 867 1.52 4.78 35.66
C LYS A 867 3.00 5.05 35.30
N LYS A 868 3.64 6.04 35.92
CA LYS A 868 5.07 6.35 35.75
C LYS A 868 5.97 5.24 36.31
N ASP A 869 5.57 4.64 37.43
CA ASP A 869 6.33 3.61 38.14
C ASP A 869 6.00 2.17 37.66
N ASN A 870 5.27 2.03 36.58
CA ASN A 870 4.93 0.74 35.99
C ASN A 870 6.23 0.00 35.60
N GLU A 871 6.36 -1.28 36.05
CA GLU A 871 7.52 -2.12 35.76
C GLU A 871 7.65 -2.51 34.28
N ILE A 872 6.57 -2.37 33.49
CA ILE A 872 6.55 -2.69 32.08
C ILE A 872 7.36 -1.63 31.34
N PRO A 873 8.47 -2.00 30.65
CA PRO A 873 9.27 -1.04 29.94
C PRO A 873 8.55 -0.47 28.72
N ASP A 874 8.60 0.86 28.56
CA ASP A 874 8.15 1.56 27.37
C ASP A 874 9.34 1.78 26.41
N LEU A 875 9.41 0.95 25.38
CA LEU A 875 10.50 0.96 24.39
C LEU A 875 10.01 1.43 23.01
N ARG A 876 8.93 2.20 22.96
CA ARG A 876 8.39 2.73 21.70
C ARG A 876 9.42 3.59 20.98
N THR A 877 9.52 3.40 19.69
CA THR A 877 10.35 4.20 18.79
C THR A 877 9.55 5.31 18.09
N THR A 878 8.25 5.10 17.86
CA THR A 878 7.29 6.15 17.48
C THR A 878 6.54 6.59 18.74
N LEU A 879 6.79 7.81 19.19
CA LEU A 879 6.21 8.34 20.43
C LEU A 879 4.82 8.92 20.19
N TYR A 880 4.59 9.50 19.01
CA TYR A 880 3.35 10.12 18.64
C TYR A 880 3.12 9.99 17.14
N TRP A 881 1.92 9.63 16.77
CA TRP A 881 1.43 9.64 15.39
C TRP A 881 0.02 10.21 15.37
N ASN A 882 -0.17 11.24 14.56
CA ASN A 882 -1.50 11.81 14.33
C ASN A 882 -1.66 12.10 12.83
N PRO A 883 -2.56 11.40 12.13
CA PRO A 883 -2.83 11.66 10.72
C PRO A 883 -3.68 12.92 10.48
N THR A 884 -4.20 13.56 11.53
CA THR A 884 -5.21 14.63 11.46
C THR A 884 -4.84 15.87 12.27
N LEU A 885 -3.57 16.27 12.26
CA LEU A 885 -3.14 17.49 12.91
C LEU A 885 -3.75 18.71 12.20
N VAL A 886 -4.69 19.37 12.86
CA VAL A 886 -5.34 20.58 12.34
C VAL A 886 -4.48 21.80 12.64
N ILE A 887 -4.04 22.49 11.60
CA ILE A 887 -3.38 23.80 11.68
C ILE A 887 -4.44 24.87 11.46
N ASP A 888 -4.58 25.75 12.43
CA ASP A 888 -5.62 26.79 12.47
C ASP A 888 -5.35 27.97 11.50
N GLU A 889 -6.21 28.98 11.53
CA GLU A 889 -6.11 30.19 10.70
C GLU A 889 -4.91 31.08 11.05
N ARG A 890 -4.25 30.84 12.21
CA ARG A 890 -3.02 31.51 12.60
C ARG A 890 -1.78 30.74 12.23
N GLY A 891 -1.96 29.56 11.61
CA GLY A 891 -0.89 28.65 11.28
C GLY A 891 -0.44 27.78 12.46
N SER A 892 -1.19 27.74 13.56
CA SER A 892 -0.78 27.11 14.82
C SER A 892 -1.51 25.80 15.08
N ALA A 893 -0.80 24.86 15.73
CA ALA A 893 -1.38 23.67 16.34
C ALA A 893 -0.62 23.30 17.61
N THR A 894 -1.31 22.62 18.53
CA THR A 894 -0.72 22.09 19.75
C THR A 894 -1.02 20.60 19.88
N PHE A 895 -0.04 19.85 20.36
CA PHE A 895 -0.22 18.43 20.72
C PHE A 895 0.72 18.05 21.87
N SER A 896 0.51 16.91 22.48
CA SER A 896 1.38 16.41 23.54
C SER A 896 1.61 14.91 23.39
N PHE A 897 2.76 14.47 23.88
CA PHE A 897 3.13 13.05 23.95
C PHE A 897 3.94 12.79 25.22
N TYR A 898 4.17 11.53 25.52
CA TYR A 898 5.06 11.13 26.62
C TYR A 898 6.34 10.49 26.07
N THR A 899 7.48 10.83 26.68
CA THR A 899 8.75 10.18 26.39
C THR A 899 8.70 8.69 26.76
N SER A 900 9.52 7.87 26.12
CA SER A 900 9.72 6.46 26.47
C SER A 900 10.64 6.29 27.67
N ASP A 901 10.93 5.04 28.05
CA ASP A 901 11.94 4.73 29.07
C ASP A 901 13.36 5.00 28.61
N GLN A 902 13.53 5.32 27.35
CA GLN A 902 14.79 5.74 26.74
C GLN A 902 14.67 7.17 26.23
N PRO A 903 14.78 8.16 27.14
CA PRO A 903 14.78 9.53 26.70
C PRO A 903 15.98 9.82 25.80
N GLY A 904 15.73 10.59 24.76
CA GLY A 904 16.72 10.84 23.72
C GLY A 904 16.38 12.07 22.89
N SER A 905 17.07 12.22 21.77
CA SER A 905 16.70 13.18 20.73
C SER A 905 15.61 12.59 19.85
N TYR A 906 14.68 13.44 19.43
CA TYR A 906 13.56 13.05 18.60
C TYR A 906 13.48 13.92 17.36
N TYR A 907 12.76 13.45 16.36
CA TYR A 907 12.37 14.26 15.20
C TYR A 907 10.85 14.44 15.17
N ILE A 908 10.40 15.67 14.94
CA ILE A 908 9.03 15.96 14.52
C ILE A 908 9.04 16.03 13.01
N ILE A 909 8.17 15.26 12.36
CA ILE A 909 7.97 15.26 10.92
C ILE A 909 6.51 15.64 10.65
N ILE A 910 6.28 16.73 9.91
CA ILE A 910 4.94 17.19 9.52
C ILE A 910 4.88 17.21 8.00
N GLU A 911 3.87 16.55 7.45
CA GLU A 911 3.65 16.49 6.00
C GLU A 911 2.18 16.71 5.64
N GLY A 912 1.96 17.26 4.46
CA GLY A 912 0.63 17.40 3.91
C GLY A 912 0.48 18.45 2.82
N ILE A 913 -0.77 18.79 2.58
CA ILE A 913 -1.18 19.78 1.58
C ILE A 913 -2.05 20.82 2.29
N SER A 914 -1.72 22.10 2.15
CA SER A 914 -2.51 23.18 2.70
C SER A 914 -3.87 23.31 1.99
N ASP A 915 -4.82 24.03 2.60
CA ASP A 915 -6.10 24.34 1.98
C ASP A 915 -5.94 25.10 0.64
N LYS A 916 -4.79 25.75 0.43
CA LYS A 916 -4.43 26.45 -0.82
C LYS A 916 -3.72 25.56 -1.84
N GLY A 917 -3.38 24.32 -1.48
CA GLY A 917 -2.66 23.38 -2.33
C GLY A 917 -1.13 23.42 -2.19
N ASP A 918 -0.59 24.14 -1.19
CA ASP A 918 0.85 24.16 -0.95
C ASP A 918 1.31 22.85 -0.34
N LEU A 919 2.38 22.30 -0.87
CA LEU A 919 3.00 21.09 -0.34
C LEU A 919 3.87 21.43 0.86
N VAL A 920 3.62 20.79 1.98
CA VAL A 920 4.32 21.00 3.25
C VAL A 920 5.13 19.76 3.62
N HIS A 921 6.40 19.97 3.85
CA HIS A 921 7.32 18.97 4.44
C HIS A 921 8.23 19.70 5.45
N VAL A 922 8.14 19.27 6.68
CA VAL A 922 8.92 19.83 7.78
C VAL A 922 9.55 18.71 8.59
N VAL A 923 10.85 18.81 8.85
CA VAL A 923 11.57 17.97 9.80
C VAL A 923 12.24 18.87 10.81
N LYS A 924 11.93 18.69 12.09
CA LYS A 924 12.52 19.45 13.20
C LYS A 924 13.15 18.51 14.21
N PRO A 925 14.45 18.64 14.47
CA PRO A 925 15.06 17.92 15.57
C PRO A 925 14.61 18.52 16.92
N LEU A 926 14.27 17.65 17.85
CA LEU A 926 14.13 17.94 19.27
C LEU A 926 15.38 17.40 19.96
N ILE A 927 16.30 18.29 20.24
CA ILE A 927 17.59 17.98 20.87
C ILE A 927 17.57 18.53 22.29
N TYR A 928 18.22 17.85 23.28
CA TYR A 928 18.31 18.36 24.67
C TYR A 928 19.01 19.70 24.73
#